data_1d054dc5435a98941ff4aebae57e8b5c
#
_entry.id   1d054dc5435a98941ff4aebae57e8b5c
#
_cell.length_a   1.000
_cell.length_b   1.000
_cell.length_c   1.000
_cell.angle_alpha   90.00
_cell.angle_beta   90.00
_cell.angle_gamma   90.00
#
_symmetry.space_group_name_H-M   'P 1'
#
loop_
_entity.id
_entity.type
_entity.pdbx_description
1 polymer ?
#
loop_
_entity_poly.entity_id
_entity_poly.type
_entity_poly.pdbx_seq_one_letter_code
_entity_poly.pdbx_strand_id
1 'polypeptide(L)'
;MRTRSLLTALVLFLFAFAVRRYFYCGLVLGDDGQEYALMLHVLSRGPDFHDQYHLRFGVWIFNYLSFFLFGISEWSLMLPNWALSSVLGIVAYALLRRWGYGQLQAFLGGLFVVSAPFEVLAGTLRVNDLFLGLAMALGLWALVRFEERPLLQGLAVALCLWFGFYVKLWAVYVLPALGVYYVAERRWRGLAAVTVASLVIHGATCAFWHAKVGSYLPFIEAHAVNWAVPRDRLVEVFLTYPKLIFQGSSEFGTTLFGAVPYLLLALLLVKVLATALRVPASSPLRLDRADRMLLVLWGSFFLLLDFFPNGFQFDAYYSVPRIFRYITPMSFPMTLHAAKLLLDVTRLPALAARPAAAALTLLVPAVLLNLYQTDEATKPGQIYRRAFMAVLHDVEEARPPKLVAEALVASYFRDLYLDPETNRTDVIVQHHTYKTPEYEAWLRAHESSLPEGTMLVTGLASYVHYGAHEDGYRLTYFSAPLSPRWELVRTYNVLTYLPRPEPARLWRLRGAPTVAADGPLPREDVSSLADVNDFVALTRDGMARYQKEDYAGARVYFRKIIDDFPDRAEDAVFFYAASFFRQSDWPRARKEFKRLAIKYRDSRWTPAAYWHIATCDRNLGDSRRAQERLEYLVAHHADDPLSASRASADLKMLRMRREGLLGRLWRAWAGPARRHAA
;
A
#
# COMPACT_ATOMS: atom_id res chain seq x y z
N MET A 1 25.53 31.24 9.94
CA MET A 1 25.35 30.33 8.77
C MET A 1 24.37 29.17 9.04
N ARG A 2 24.40 28.51 10.19
CA ARG A 2 23.50 27.36 10.49
C ARG A 2 22.00 27.72 10.43
N THR A 3 21.58 28.84 11.03
CA THR A 3 20.15 29.23 11.08
C THR A 3 19.53 29.46 9.70
N ARG A 4 20.26 30.14 8.77
CA ARG A 4 19.77 30.37 7.40
C ARG A 4 19.61 29.05 6.61
N SER A 5 20.51 28.08 6.82
CA SER A 5 20.44 26.77 6.15
C SER A 5 19.27 25.95 6.71
N LEU A 6 18.99 26.02 8.01
CA LEU A 6 17.84 25.36 8.62
C LEU A 6 16.52 25.94 8.10
N LEU A 7 16.42 27.27 8.04
CA LEU A 7 15.22 27.92 7.47
C LEU A 7 15.00 27.52 6.00
N THR A 8 16.07 27.48 5.20
CA THR A 8 15.99 27.03 3.80
C THR A 8 15.50 25.57 3.71
N ALA A 9 16.02 24.68 4.56
CA ALA A 9 15.59 23.29 4.61
C ALA A 9 14.12 23.16 5.03
N LEU A 10 13.67 23.97 5.99
CA LEU A 10 12.28 24.00 6.42
C LEU A 10 11.35 24.49 5.31
N VAL A 11 11.73 25.56 4.58
CA VAL A 11 10.95 26.06 3.44
C VAL A 11 10.83 25.01 2.32
N LEU A 12 11.92 24.31 2.01
CA LEU A 12 11.89 23.20 1.06
C LEU A 12 10.96 22.07 1.50
N PHE A 13 11.03 21.71 2.77
CA PHE A 13 10.15 20.67 3.33
C PHE A 13 8.69 21.08 3.23
N LEU A 14 8.35 22.28 3.69
CA LEU A 14 6.97 22.78 3.68
C LEU A 14 6.42 22.91 2.26
N PHE A 15 7.24 23.42 1.32
CA PHE A 15 6.87 23.47 -0.09
C PHE A 15 6.61 22.07 -0.65
N ALA A 16 7.56 21.15 -0.45
CA ALA A 16 7.42 19.78 -0.92
C ALA A 16 6.18 19.08 -0.33
N PHE A 17 5.93 19.26 0.97
CA PHE A 17 4.76 18.73 1.65
C PHE A 17 3.45 19.32 1.08
N ALA A 18 3.41 20.64 0.89
CA ALA A 18 2.25 21.32 0.30
C ALA A 18 1.96 20.84 -1.13
N VAL A 19 3.01 20.68 -1.96
CA VAL A 19 2.89 20.15 -3.33
C VAL A 19 2.29 18.75 -3.31
N ARG A 20 2.75 17.85 -2.45
CA ARG A 20 2.21 16.48 -2.34
C ARG A 20 0.78 16.47 -1.86
N ARG A 21 0.46 17.33 -0.89
CA ARG A 21 -0.92 17.46 -0.40
C ARG A 21 -1.87 18.02 -1.45
N TYR A 22 -1.39 18.96 -2.25
CA TYR A 22 -2.18 19.59 -3.34
C TYR A 22 -2.48 18.59 -4.47
N PHE A 23 -1.47 17.83 -4.91
CA PHE A 23 -1.60 16.87 -6.01
C PHE A 23 -2.08 15.49 -5.54
N TYR A 24 -2.51 15.35 -4.32
CA TYR A 24 -2.96 14.08 -3.77
C TYR A 24 -4.20 13.53 -4.50
N CYS A 25 -4.09 12.29 -5.00
CA CYS A 25 -5.09 11.63 -5.83
C CYS A 25 -6.08 10.76 -5.04
N GLY A 26 -5.92 10.62 -3.71
CA GLY A 26 -6.73 9.70 -2.89
C GLY A 26 -6.07 8.33 -2.70
N LEU A 27 -6.74 7.46 -1.96
CA LEU A 27 -6.21 6.16 -1.54
C LEU A 27 -6.32 5.05 -2.59
N VAL A 28 -6.96 5.25 -3.70
CA VAL A 28 -7.42 4.14 -4.56
C VAL A 28 -6.43 3.76 -5.66
N LEU A 29 -5.28 4.44 -5.74
CA LEU A 29 -4.34 4.33 -6.85
C LEU A 29 -2.97 3.76 -6.47
N GLY A 30 -2.84 3.08 -5.33
CA GLY A 30 -1.55 2.56 -4.87
C GLY A 30 -1.63 1.19 -4.19
N ASP A 31 -0.64 0.86 -3.37
CA ASP A 31 -0.62 -0.32 -2.50
C ASP A 31 -1.47 -0.12 -1.22
N ASP A 32 -2.24 0.93 -1.17
CA ASP A 32 -2.97 1.40 0.00
C ASP A 32 -3.90 0.33 0.60
N GLY A 33 -4.55 -0.49 -0.22
CA GLY A 33 -5.39 -1.57 0.27
C GLY A 33 -4.63 -2.65 1.02
N GLN A 34 -3.51 -3.09 0.49
CA GLN A 34 -2.65 -4.07 1.15
C GLN A 34 -2.00 -3.49 2.40
N GLU A 35 -1.50 -2.27 2.32
CA GLU A 35 -0.87 -1.57 3.43
C GLU A 35 -1.86 -1.26 4.55
N TYR A 36 -3.08 -0.85 4.19
CA TYR A 36 -4.14 -0.62 5.14
C TYR A 36 -4.52 -1.91 5.87
N ALA A 37 -4.75 -3.02 5.15
CA ALA A 37 -5.05 -4.32 5.74
C ALA A 37 -3.90 -4.82 6.63
N LEU A 38 -2.65 -4.66 6.19
CA LEU A 38 -1.45 -4.97 6.97
C LEU A 38 -1.41 -4.16 8.25
N MET A 39 -1.67 -2.85 8.19
CA MET A 39 -1.68 -1.99 9.37
C MET A 39 -2.77 -2.38 10.37
N LEU A 40 -3.97 -2.70 9.89
CA LEU A 40 -5.03 -3.18 10.75
C LEU A 40 -4.64 -4.49 11.46
N HIS A 41 -3.99 -5.40 10.75
CA HIS A 41 -3.48 -6.65 11.33
C HIS A 41 -2.40 -6.37 12.39
N VAL A 42 -1.37 -5.59 12.05
CA VAL A 42 -0.27 -5.27 12.99
C VAL A 42 -0.77 -4.54 14.24
N LEU A 43 -1.72 -3.62 14.11
CA LEU A 43 -2.31 -2.91 15.24
C LEU A 43 -3.14 -3.83 16.13
N SER A 44 -3.87 -4.78 15.56
CA SER A 44 -4.76 -5.66 16.30
C SER A 44 -4.04 -6.86 16.92
N ARG A 45 -3.17 -7.50 16.18
CA ARG A 45 -2.57 -8.81 16.53
C ARG A 45 -1.05 -8.80 16.68
N GLY A 46 -0.41 -7.70 16.30
CA GLY A 46 1.04 -7.63 16.12
C GLY A 46 1.49 -8.17 14.77
N PRO A 47 2.80 -8.05 14.45
CA PRO A 47 3.33 -8.52 13.19
C PRO A 47 3.40 -10.07 13.16
N ASP A 48 2.98 -10.64 12.05
CA ASP A 48 3.19 -12.06 11.73
C ASP A 48 4.47 -12.21 10.91
N PHE A 49 5.54 -12.64 11.53
CA PHE A 49 6.85 -12.74 10.89
C PHE A 49 7.01 -13.93 9.92
N HIS A 50 5.94 -14.69 9.67
CA HIS A 50 5.89 -15.69 8.57
C HIS A 50 5.30 -15.11 7.29
N ASP A 51 4.70 -13.92 7.35
CA ASP A 51 4.17 -13.21 6.17
C ASP A 51 5.19 -12.23 5.61
N GLN A 52 5.44 -12.30 4.29
CA GLN A 52 6.38 -11.42 3.59
C GLN A 52 6.08 -9.91 3.76
N TYR A 53 4.81 -9.54 3.87
CA TYR A 53 4.43 -8.14 4.04
C TYR A 53 4.74 -7.64 5.46
N HIS A 54 4.61 -8.50 6.45
CA HIS A 54 4.95 -8.20 7.84
C HIS A 54 6.46 -8.10 8.05
N LEU A 55 7.25 -8.81 7.24
CA LEU A 55 8.71 -8.69 7.26
C LEU A 55 9.22 -7.37 6.66
N ARG A 56 8.39 -6.64 5.91
CA ARG A 56 8.70 -5.30 5.38
C ARG A 56 8.52 -4.20 6.42
N PHE A 57 9.12 -4.36 7.59
CA PHE A 57 8.94 -3.39 8.68
C PHE A 57 9.42 -1.97 8.32
N GLY A 58 10.36 -1.81 7.39
CA GLY A 58 10.77 -0.52 6.87
C GLY A 58 9.63 0.29 6.21
N VAL A 59 8.53 -0.37 5.86
CA VAL A 59 7.33 0.28 5.32
C VAL A 59 6.32 0.55 6.44
N TRP A 60 5.88 -0.49 7.13
CA TRP A 60 4.75 -0.36 8.04
C TRP A 60 5.07 0.33 9.37
N ILE A 61 6.35 0.40 9.80
CA ILE A 61 6.70 1.04 11.06
C ILE A 61 6.29 2.52 11.11
N PHE A 62 6.45 3.25 10.01
CA PHE A 62 6.05 4.66 9.94
C PHE A 62 4.52 4.82 9.96
N ASN A 63 3.79 3.92 9.33
CA ASN A 63 2.33 3.93 9.36
C ASN A 63 1.80 3.53 10.72
N TYR A 64 2.42 2.52 11.35
CA TYR A 64 2.10 2.14 12.72
C TYR A 64 2.25 3.34 13.66
N LEU A 65 3.39 4.03 13.56
CA LEU A 65 3.64 5.22 14.38
C LEU A 65 2.64 6.33 14.08
N SER A 66 2.32 6.56 12.81
CA SER A 66 1.33 7.56 12.42
C SER A 66 -0.07 7.23 12.95
N PHE A 67 -0.54 5.99 12.79
CA PHE A 67 -1.83 5.55 13.35
C PHE A 67 -1.83 5.57 14.87
N PHE A 68 -0.74 5.19 15.49
CA PHE A 68 -0.61 5.26 16.95
C PHE A 68 -0.73 6.68 17.48
N LEU A 69 -0.09 7.65 16.81
CA LEU A 69 -0.09 9.06 17.22
C LEU A 69 -1.39 9.79 16.87
N PHE A 70 -1.90 9.60 15.65
CA PHE A 70 -2.97 10.42 15.08
C PHE A 70 -4.31 9.69 14.92
N GLY A 71 -4.37 8.39 15.20
CA GLY A 71 -5.54 7.55 14.94
C GLY A 71 -5.62 7.06 13.49
N ILE A 72 -6.63 6.23 13.21
CA ILE A 72 -6.83 5.62 11.89
C ILE A 72 -7.65 6.59 11.04
N SER A 73 -7.03 7.14 10.01
CA SER A 73 -7.63 8.06 9.04
C SER A 73 -6.85 8.07 7.73
N GLU A 74 -7.46 8.56 6.66
CA GLU A 74 -6.76 8.79 5.38
C GLU A 74 -5.51 9.64 5.57
N TRP A 75 -5.63 10.70 6.36
CA TRP A 75 -4.52 11.61 6.61
C TRP A 75 -3.36 10.90 7.32
N SER A 76 -3.63 10.16 8.37
CA SER A 76 -2.59 9.44 9.12
C SER A 76 -1.96 8.29 8.32
N LEU A 77 -2.70 7.69 7.38
CA LEU A 77 -2.15 6.70 6.45
C LEU A 77 -1.17 7.34 5.45
N MET A 78 -1.48 8.54 4.96
CA MET A 78 -0.68 9.21 3.94
C MET A 78 0.43 10.10 4.50
N LEU A 79 0.33 10.52 5.74
CA LEU A 79 1.30 11.43 6.38
C LEU A 79 2.76 10.94 6.25
N PRO A 80 3.10 9.67 6.48
CA PRO A 80 4.47 9.19 6.31
C PRO A 80 4.97 9.39 4.88
N ASN A 81 4.16 9.13 3.86
CA ASN A 81 4.55 9.30 2.46
C ASN A 81 4.83 10.77 2.14
N TRP A 82 3.93 11.69 2.55
CA TRP A 82 4.12 13.12 2.31
C TRP A 82 5.34 13.65 3.04
N ALA A 83 5.52 13.29 4.32
CA ALA A 83 6.63 13.78 5.12
C ALA A 83 7.97 13.23 4.62
N LEU A 84 8.09 11.92 4.42
CA LEU A 84 9.35 11.29 4.05
C LEU A 84 9.77 11.63 2.62
N SER A 85 8.83 11.72 1.66
CA SER A 85 9.17 12.21 0.31
C SER A 85 9.59 13.68 0.31
N SER A 86 9.09 14.48 1.26
CA SER A 86 9.49 15.89 1.38
C SER A 86 10.93 16.05 1.89
N VAL A 87 11.46 15.06 2.62
CA VAL A 87 12.86 15.03 3.06
C VAL A 87 13.82 14.97 1.88
N LEU A 88 13.42 14.40 0.73
CA LEU A 88 14.25 14.33 -0.48
C LEU A 88 14.74 15.70 -0.94
N GLY A 89 13.93 16.75 -0.79
CA GLY A 89 14.35 18.13 -1.10
C GLY A 89 15.48 18.63 -0.20
N ILE A 90 15.43 18.28 1.09
CA ILE A 90 16.49 18.62 2.05
C ILE A 90 17.78 17.88 1.70
N VAL A 91 17.65 16.59 1.36
CA VAL A 91 18.81 15.76 0.95
C VAL A 91 19.43 16.33 -0.34
N ALA A 92 18.63 16.68 -1.35
CA ALA A 92 19.12 17.30 -2.59
C ALA A 92 19.85 18.63 -2.30
N TYR A 93 19.25 19.50 -1.50
CA TYR A 93 19.87 20.76 -1.08
C TYR A 93 21.22 20.52 -0.38
N ALA A 94 21.26 19.58 0.57
CA ALA A 94 22.48 19.29 1.32
C ALA A 94 23.61 18.76 0.43
N LEU A 95 23.28 17.88 -0.54
CA LEU A 95 24.23 17.36 -1.52
C LEU A 95 24.74 18.44 -2.45
N LEU A 96 23.88 19.28 -3.01
CA LEU A 96 24.26 20.39 -3.89
C LEU A 96 25.13 21.40 -3.15
N ARG A 97 24.82 21.71 -1.87
CA ARG A 97 25.66 22.54 -1.02
C ARG A 97 27.07 21.93 -0.81
N ARG A 98 27.14 20.61 -0.62
CA ARG A 98 28.41 19.91 -0.44
C ARG A 98 29.24 19.88 -1.72
N TRP A 99 28.61 19.88 -2.90
CA TRP A 99 29.25 19.98 -4.21
C TRP A 99 29.63 21.43 -4.62
N GLY A 100 29.52 22.37 -3.67
CA GLY A 100 30.02 23.74 -3.83
C GLY A 100 29.09 24.70 -4.55
N TYR A 101 27.79 24.38 -4.68
CA TYR A 101 26.81 25.34 -5.17
C TYR A 101 26.41 26.38 -4.11
N GLY A 102 26.11 27.60 -4.54
CA GLY A 102 25.62 28.68 -3.68
C GLY A 102 24.28 28.28 -2.99
N GLN A 103 23.92 29.00 -1.92
CA GLN A 103 22.70 28.70 -1.17
C GLN A 103 21.43 28.74 -2.04
N LEU A 104 21.29 29.82 -2.83
CA LEU A 104 20.15 29.97 -3.75
C LEU A 104 20.13 28.89 -4.85
N GLN A 105 21.28 28.59 -5.44
CA GLN A 105 21.42 27.56 -6.45
C GLN A 105 21.01 26.19 -5.91
N ALA A 106 21.52 25.81 -4.73
CA ALA A 106 21.17 24.55 -4.08
C ALA A 106 19.68 24.50 -3.68
N PHE A 107 19.10 25.62 -3.25
CA PHE A 107 17.68 25.74 -2.95
C PHE A 107 16.82 25.52 -4.21
N LEU A 108 17.14 26.17 -5.30
CA LEU A 108 16.44 25.99 -6.59
C LEU A 108 16.58 24.57 -7.14
N GLY A 109 17.78 23.96 -7.00
CA GLY A 109 17.99 22.57 -7.34
C GLY A 109 17.16 21.61 -6.47
N GLY A 110 17.04 21.90 -5.17
CA GLY A 110 16.13 21.18 -4.27
C GLY A 110 14.66 21.32 -4.67
N LEU A 111 14.23 22.54 -5.03
CA LEU A 111 12.86 22.78 -5.57
C LEU A 111 12.61 21.99 -6.85
N PHE A 112 13.58 21.96 -7.77
CA PHE A 112 13.49 21.19 -9.01
C PHE A 112 13.29 19.70 -8.70
N VAL A 113 14.06 19.13 -7.77
CA VAL A 113 13.93 17.72 -7.39
C VAL A 113 12.54 17.43 -6.83
N VAL A 114 12.07 18.20 -5.86
CA VAL A 114 10.78 17.91 -5.19
C VAL A 114 9.55 18.25 -6.01
N SER A 115 9.70 19.05 -7.08
CA SER A 115 8.63 19.35 -8.02
C SER A 115 8.59 18.40 -9.21
N ALA A 116 9.61 17.55 -9.40
CA ALA A 116 9.65 16.61 -10.51
C ALA A 116 8.42 15.69 -10.51
N PRO A 117 7.76 15.48 -11.65
CA PRO A 117 6.46 14.79 -11.73
C PRO A 117 6.47 13.44 -11.04
N PHE A 118 7.49 12.62 -11.29
CA PHE A 118 7.57 11.29 -10.70
C PHE A 118 7.78 11.33 -9.18
N GLU A 119 8.59 12.28 -8.66
CA GLU A 119 8.80 12.44 -7.22
C GLU A 119 7.51 12.87 -6.49
N VAL A 120 6.73 13.74 -7.12
CA VAL A 120 5.43 14.16 -6.57
C VAL A 120 4.46 12.98 -6.64
N LEU A 121 4.36 12.32 -7.79
CA LEU A 121 3.46 11.17 -7.97
C LEU A 121 3.78 10.06 -6.95
N ALA A 122 5.05 9.66 -6.81
CA ALA A 122 5.47 8.67 -5.82
C ALA A 122 5.16 9.09 -4.38
N GLY A 123 5.25 10.38 -4.08
CA GLY A 123 4.89 10.92 -2.75
C GLY A 123 3.39 11.08 -2.52
N THR A 124 2.57 11.16 -3.58
CA THR A 124 1.11 11.31 -3.51
C THR A 124 0.36 10.00 -3.60
N LEU A 125 0.97 8.98 -4.18
CA LEU A 125 0.46 7.62 -4.20
C LEU A 125 0.99 6.83 -3.00
N ARG A 126 0.22 5.86 -2.55
CA ARG A 126 0.70 4.94 -1.54
C ARG A 126 1.55 3.85 -2.19
N VAL A 127 2.85 4.13 -2.36
CA VAL A 127 3.81 3.17 -2.93
C VAL A 127 4.98 2.94 -1.97
N ASN A 128 5.24 1.66 -1.69
CA ASN A 128 6.28 1.26 -0.75
C ASN A 128 7.69 1.57 -1.25
N ASP A 129 7.87 1.60 -2.55
CA ASP A 129 9.14 1.87 -3.20
C ASP A 129 9.71 3.28 -2.88
N LEU A 130 8.85 4.21 -2.43
CA LEU A 130 9.28 5.51 -1.93
C LEU A 130 10.26 5.40 -0.75
N PHE A 131 10.01 4.48 0.17
CA PHE A 131 10.89 4.29 1.35
C PHE A 131 12.26 3.74 0.94
N LEU A 132 12.31 2.89 -0.11
CA LEU A 132 13.58 2.47 -0.71
C LEU A 132 14.29 3.64 -1.39
N GLY A 133 13.55 4.49 -2.13
CA GLY A 133 14.10 5.71 -2.72
C GLY A 133 14.70 6.65 -1.67
N LEU A 134 14.04 6.80 -0.52
CA LEU A 134 14.56 7.57 0.62
C LEU A 134 15.84 6.92 1.19
N ALA A 135 15.87 5.60 1.35
CA ALA A 135 17.06 4.88 1.81
C ALA A 135 18.26 5.13 0.88
N MET A 136 18.03 5.09 -0.44
CA MET A 136 19.06 5.38 -1.44
C MET A 136 19.52 6.84 -1.38
N ALA A 137 18.62 7.79 -1.22
CA ALA A 137 18.93 9.22 -1.10
C ALA A 137 19.78 9.49 0.16
N LEU A 138 19.40 8.90 1.30
CA LEU A 138 20.16 9.01 2.55
C LEU A 138 21.51 8.30 2.46
N GLY A 139 21.58 7.14 1.80
CA GLY A 139 22.82 6.43 1.51
C GLY A 139 23.77 7.28 0.66
N LEU A 140 23.27 7.92 -0.39
CA LEU A 140 24.03 8.86 -1.22
C LEU A 140 24.51 10.06 -0.41
N TRP A 141 23.66 10.61 0.44
CA TRP A 141 24.04 11.71 1.33
C TRP A 141 25.14 11.26 2.31
N ALA A 142 25.04 10.06 2.89
CA ALA A 142 26.05 9.52 3.79
C ALA A 142 27.40 9.29 3.10
N LEU A 143 27.39 8.79 1.84
CA LEU A 143 28.59 8.63 1.00
C LEU A 143 29.35 9.96 0.84
N VAL A 144 28.62 11.04 0.58
CA VAL A 144 29.20 12.37 0.36
C VAL A 144 29.53 13.06 1.68
N ARG A 145 28.67 12.96 2.69
CA ARG A 145 28.79 13.67 3.97
C ARG A 145 29.97 13.18 4.81
N PHE A 146 30.16 11.86 4.84
CA PHE A 146 31.16 11.20 5.68
C PHE A 146 32.37 10.69 4.88
N GLU A 147 32.62 11.28 3.74
CA GLU A 147 33.68 10.89 2.82
C GLU A 147 35.07 10.76 3.45
N GLU A 148 35.42 11.65 4.40
CA GLU A 148 36.68 11.68 5.10
C GLU A 148 36.69 10.76 6.34
N ARG A 149 35.55 10.12 6.68
CA ARG A 149 35.38 9.28 7.87
C ARG A 149 34.87 7.90 7.47
N PRO A 150 35.76 7.01 6.96
CA PRO A 150 35.34 5.76 6.32
C PRO A 150 34.51 4.86 7.22
N LEU A 151 34.78 4.78 8.51
CA LEU A 151 34.01 3.97 9.45
C LEU A 151 32.56 4.51 9.62
N LEU A 152 32.41 5.83 9.79
CA LEU A 152 31.10 6.45 9.93
C LEU A 152 30.32 6.39 8.61
N GLN A 153 31.02 6.59 7.48
CA GLN A 153 30.45 6.40 6.15
C GLN A 153 29.96 4.97 5.98
N GLY A 154 30.80 3.98 6.31
CA GLY A 154 30.46 2.56 6.22
C GLY A 154 29.23 2.19 7.04
N LEU A 155 29.18 2.62 8.29
CA LEU A 155 28.03 2.37 9.17
C LEU A 155 26.75 3.03 8.63
N ALA A 156 26.79 4.29 8.25
CA ALA A 156 25.63 5.02 7.78
C ALA A 156 25.08 4.43 6.46
N VAL A 157 25.96 4.09 5.51
CA VAL A 157 25.56 3.44 4.25
C VAL A 157 24.98 2.05 4.50
N ALA A 158 25.63 1.25 5.38
CA ALA A 158 25.15 -0.08 5.72
C ALA A 158 23.76 -0.05 6.39
N LEU A 159 23.50 0.93 7.26
CA LEU A 159 22.16 1.14 7.85
C LEU A 159 21.12 1.51 6.79
N CYS A 160 21.46 2.36 5.83
CA CYS A 160 20.56 2.69 4.72
C CYS A 160 20.26 1.46 3.84
N LEU A 161 21.28 0.65 3.55
CA LEU A 161 21.11 -0.62 2.80
C LEU A 161 20.23 -1.60 3.56
N TRP A 162 20.49 -1.78 4.85
CA TRP A 162 19.70 -2.64 5.73
C TRP A 162 18.24 -2.20 5.79
N PHE A 163 17.98 -0.90 6.01
CA PHE A 163 16.62 -0.38 5.99
C PHE A 163 15.97 -0.59 4.63
N GLY A 164 16.67 -0.26 3.53
CA GLY A 164 16.18 -0.46 2.17
C GLY A 164 15.84 -1.93 1.86
N PHE A 165 16.66 -2.87 2.35
CA PHE A 165 16.41 -4.30 2.19
C PHE A 165 15.09 -4.74 2.84
N TYR A 166 14.77 -4.22 4.04
CA TYR A 166 13.50 -4.49 4.74
C TYR A 166 12.33 -3.63 4.26
N VAL A 167 12.55 -2.74 3.30
CA VAL A 167 11.49 -2.18 2.48
C VAL A 167 11.25 -3.11 1.28
N LYS A 168 12.34 -3.48 0.57
CA LYS A 168 12.24 -4.29 -0.63
C LYS A 168 13.58 -4.94 -0.99
N LEU A 169 13.54 -6.19 -1.48
CA LEU A 169 14.75 -6.94 -1.90
C LEU A 169 15.58 -6.23 -2.96
N TRP A 170 14.96 -5.39 -3.81
CA TRP A 170 15.66 -4.63 -4.83
C TRP A 170 16.76 -3.70 -4.30
N ALA A 171 16.81 -3.43 -2.99
CA ALA A 171 17.91 -2.73 -2.37
C ALA A 171 19.28 -3.36 -2.67
N VAL A 172 19.33 -4.68 -2.89
CA VAL A 172 20.58 -5.38 -3.26
C VAL A 172 21.17 -4.90 -4.59
N TYR A 173 20.35 -4.35 -5.50
CA TYR A 173 20.83 -3.82 -6.78
C TYR A 173 21.71 -2.57 -6.63
N VAL A 174 21.72 -1.95 -5.47
CA VAL A 174 22.63 -0.83 -5.16
C VAL A 174 24.05 -1.32 -4.86
N LEU A 175 24.23 -2.57 -4.40
CA LEU A 175 25.54 -3.11 -4.00
C LEU A 175 26.57 -3.10 -5.13
N PRO A 176 26.28 -3.57 -6.36
CA PRO A 176 27.20 -3.47 -7.48
C PRO A 176 27.58 -2.03 -7.81
N ALA A 177 26.62 -1.11 -7.77
CA ALA A 177 26.89 0.32 -7.99
C ALA A 177 27.87 0.89 -6.96
N LEU A 178 27.68 0.55 -5.68
CA LEU A 178 28.61 0.92 -4.61
C LEU A 178 30.00 0.32 -4.82
N GLY A 179 30.07 -0.97 -5.18
CA GLY A 179 31.32 -1.66 -5.49
C GLY A 179 32.08 -0.94 -6.61
N VAL A 180 31.43 -0.68 -7.74
CA VAL A 180 32.01 0.06 -8.89
C VAL A 180 32.48 1.44 -8.44
N TYR A 181 31.67 2.19 -7.70
CA TYR A 181 32.04 3.51 -7.20
C TYR A 181 33.31 3.48 -6.34
N TYR A 182 33.37 2.60 -5.33
CA TYR A 182 34.53 2.53 -4.43
C TYR A 182 35.80 2.06 -5.14
N VAL A 183 35.70 1.11 -6.05
CA VAL A 183 36.83 0.63 -6.86
C VAL A 183 37.33 1.71 -7.83
N ALA A 184 36.42 2.33 -8.59
CA ALA A 184 36.77 3.39 -9.53
C ALA A 184 37.45 4.60 -8.87
N GLU A 185 36.98 4.97 -7.67
CA GLU A 185 37.56 6.07 -6.88
C GLU A 185 38.71 5.62 -5.96
N ARG A 186 39.15 4.35 -6.03
CA ARG A 186 40.23 3.74 -5.23
C ARG A 186 40.06 3.92 -3.71
N ARG A 187 38.82 3.85 -3.24
CA ARG A 187 38.43 4.09 -1.83
C ARG A 187 38.31 2.79 -1.02
N TRP A 188 39.36 2.02 -0.99
CA TRP A 188 39.41 0.68 -0.36
C TRP A 188 38.98 0.66 1.10
N ARG A 189 39.39 1.69 1.89
CA ARG A 189 38.98 1.80 3.29
C ARG A 189 37.48 2.01 3.46
N GLY A 190 36.89 2.78 2.57
CA GLY A 190 35.42 2.98 2.54
C GLY A 190 34.69 1.70 2.16
N LEU A 191 35.15 1.00 1.13
CA LEU A 191 34.63 -0.29 0.71
C LEU A 191 34.67 -1.30 1.85
N ALA A 192 35.85 -1.47 2.49
CA ALA A 192 36.01 -2.38 3.63
C ALA A 192 35.06 -2.01 4.78
N ALA A 193 34.94 -0.73 5.11
CA ALA A 193 34.06 -0.27 6.18
C ALA A 193 32.58 -0.55 5.89
N VAL A 194 32.10 -0.29 4.67
CA VAL A 194 30.70 -0.61 4.25
C VAL A 194 30.47 -2.12 4.30
N THR A 195 31.42 -2.91 3.77
CA THR A 195 31.30 -4.37 3.74
C THR A 195 31.23 -4.95 5.16
N VAL A 196 32.18 -4.56 6.04
CA VAL A 196 32.19 -5.05 7.42
C VAL A 196 30.94 -4.62 8.17
N ALA A 197 30.55 -3.34 8.09
CA ALA A 197 29.34 -2.85 8.74
C ALA A 197 28.07 -3.58 8.22
N SER A 198 27.98 -3.81 6.91
CA SER A 198 26.85 -4.56 6.32
C SER A 198 26.82 -6.01 6.81
N LEU A 199 27.97 -6.71 6.84
CA LEU A 199 28.06 -8.07 7.37
C LEU A 199 27.66 -8.15 8.84
N VAL A 200 28.09 -7.21 9.66
CA VAL A 200 27.73 -7.17 11.09
C VAL A 200 26.23 -6.92 11.27
N ILE A 201 25.67 -5.90 10.60
CA ILE A 201 24.25 -5.54 10.74
C ILE A 201 23.35 -6.65 10.19
N HIS A 202 23.61 -7.13 8.98
CA HIS A 202 22.81 -8.21 8.39
C HIS A 202 23.02 -9.53 9.12
N GLY A 203 24.24 -9.85 9.55
CA GLY A 203 24.52 -11.06 10.34
C GLY A 203 23.77 -11.05 11.68
N ALA A 204 23.79 -9.93 12.41
CA ALA A 204 23.02 -9.78 13.63
C ALA A 204 21.51 -9.92 13.39
N THR A 205 21.02 -9.37 12.27
CA THR A 205 19.62 -9.47 11.88
C THR A 205 19.24 -10.90 11.47
N CYS A 206 20.10 -11.61 10.76
CA CYS A 206 19.91 -13.02 10.44
C CYS A 206 19.85 -13.89 11.71
N ALA A 207 20.74 -13.65 12.67
CA ALA A 207 20.71 -14.34 13.96
C ALA A 207 19.42 -14.06 14.75
N PHE A 208 18.96 -12.79 14.72
CA PHE A 208 17.67 -12.41 15.32
C PHE A 208 16.51 -13.19 14.68
N TRP A 209 16.44 -13.24 13.35
CA TRP A 209 15.37 -13.95 12.65
C TRP A 209 15.43 -15.45 12.89
N HIS A 210 16.61 -16.05 12.89
CA HIS A 210 16.73 -17.46 13.22
C HIS A 210 16.19 -17.78 14.62
N ALA A 211 16.51 -16.93 15.60
CA ALA A 211 16.01 -17.09 16.96
C ALA A 211 14.49 -16.88 17.08
N LYS A 212 13.86 -16.06 16.20
CA LYS A 212 12.44 -15.73 16.27
C LYS A 212 11.53 -16.64 15.44
N VAL A 213 11.97 -17.02 14.25
CA VAL A 213 11.14 -17.76 13.26
C VAL A 213 11.80 -19.00 12.70
N GLY A 214 13.02 -19.36 13.17
CA GLY A 214 13.74 -20.55 12.72
C GLY A 214 14.44 -20.40 11.35
N SER A 215 14.35 -19.26 10.70
CA SER A 215 14.98 -18.97 9.39
C SER A 215 15.95 -17.80 9.50
N TYR A 216 17.12 -17.90 8.83
CA TYR A 216 18.09 -16.80 8.74
C TYR A 216 17.67 -15.71 7.77
N LEU A 217 16.91 -16.04 6.75
CA LEU A 217 16.50 -15.14 5.66
C LEU A 217 15.00 -15.27 5.33
N PRO A 218 14.09 -15.11 6.31
CA PRO A 218 12.66 -15.33 6.13
C PRO A 218 12.08 -14.43 5.03
N PHE A 219 12.66 -13.24 4.82
CA PHE A 219 12.22 -12.32 3.80
C PHE A 219 12.51 -12.82 2.36
N ILE A 220 13.61 -13.54 2.16
CA ILE A 220 13.94 -14.17 0.86
C ILE A 220 13.07 -15.42 0.65
N GLU A 221 12.92 -16.25 1.68
CA GLU A 221 12.15 -17.48 1.62
C GLU A 221 10.65 -17.21 1.35
N ALA A 222 10.10 -16.18 1.98
CA ALA A 222 8.71 -15.77 1.77
C ALA A 222 8.46 -15.08 0.41
N HIS A 223 9.52 -14.67 -0.30
CA HIS A 223 9.41 -13.87 -1.53
C HIS A 223 9.43 -14.71 -2.82
N ALA A 224 8.86 -15.89 -2.79
CA ALA A 224 8.84 -16.85 -3.92
C ALA A 224 7.84 -16.45 -5.03
N VAL A 225 7.93 -15.24 -5.57
CA VAL A 225 7.14 -14.85 -6.76
C VAL A 225 8.04 -14.86 -7.98
N ASN A 226 7.99 -15.95 -8.72
CA ASN A 226 8.71 -16.12 -9.98
C ASN A 226 7.76 -15.83 -11.16
N TRP A 227 8.02 -14.74 -11.86
CA TRP A 227 7.31 -14.38 -13.10
C TRP A 227 8.16 -14.82 -14.28
N ALA A 228 7.90 -16.02 -14.80
CA ALA A 228 8.57 -16.50 -16.00
C ALA A 228 8.15 -15.65 -17.22
N VAL A 229 9.12 -15.18 -17.97
CA VAL A 229 8.87 -14.42 -19.19
C VAL A 229 9.07 -15.33 -20.39
N PRO A 230 8.05 -15.49 -21.25
CA PRO A 230 8.20 -16.19 -22.51
C PRO A 230 9.32 -15.59 -23.37
N ARG A 231 10.10 -16.42 -24.05
CA ARG A 231 11.28 -15.96 -24.84
C ARG A 231 10.93 -15.00 -25.95
N ASP A 232 9.76 -15.16 -26.56
CA ASP A 232 9.22 -14.30 -27.61
C ASP A 232 8.86 -12.88 -27.12
N ARG A 233 8.66 -12.68 -25.81
CA ARG A 233 8.34 -11.39 -25.19
C ARG A 233 9.54 -10.67 -24.55
N LEU A 234 10.75 -11.23 -24.59
CA LEU A 234 11.92 -10.64 -23.92
C LEU A 234 12.21 -9.21 -24.36
N VAL A 235 12.16 -8.93 -25.67
CA VAL A 235 12.41 -7.59 -26.21
C VAL A 235 11.36 -6.59 -25.71
N GLU A 236 10.09 -6.99 -25.71
CA GLU A 236 9.00 -6.17 -25.20
C GLU A 236 9.21 -5.83 -23.71
N VAL A 237 9.56 -6.84 -22.92
CA VAL A 237 9.82 -6.69 -21.49
C VAL A 237 10.99 -5.72 -21.24
N PHE A 238 12.12 -5.87 -21.96
CA PHE A 238 13.28 -4.98 -21.81
C PHE A 238 13.01 -3.54 -22.28
N LEU A 239 12.07 -3.33 -23.19
CA LEU A 239 11.68 -2.01 -23.65
C LEU A 239 10.63 -1.33 -22.73
N THR A 240 10.08 -2.05 -21.76
CA THR A 240 8.99 -1.51 -20.94
C THR A 240 9.45 -0.34 -20.06
N TYR A 241 10.57 -0.48 -19.33
CA TYR A 241 11.07 0.63 -18.51
C TYR A 241 11.57 1.82 -19.32
N PRO A 242 12.35 1.65 -20.41
CA PRO A 242 12.63 2.75 -21.33
C PRO A 242 11.37 3.48 -21.81
N LYS A 243 10.34 2.72 -22.22
CA LYS A 243 9.05 3.33 -22.62
C LYS A 243 8.40 4.10 -21.49
N LEU A 244 8.34 3.53 -20.29
CA LEU A 244 7.77 4.21 -19.12
C LEU A 244 8.49 5.52 -18.78
N ILE A 245 9.81 5.54 -18.91
CA ILE A 245 10.63 6.72 -18.61
C ILE A 245 10.44 7.81 -19.67
N PHE A 246 10.42 7.45 -20.95
CA PHE A 246 10.43 8.41 -22.06
C PHE A 246 9.06 8.64 -22.69
N GLN A 247 8.21 7.62 -22.81
CA GLN A 247 6.93 7.74 -23.49
C GLN A 247 5.75 7.88 -22.53
N GLY A 248 5.94 7.48 -21.26
CA GLY A 248 4.91 7.48 -20.27
C GLY A 248 4.14 6.15 -20.18
N SER A 249 3.19 6.12 -19.27
CA SER A 249 2.31 4.98 -19.06
C SER A 249 0.96 5.24 -19.70
N SER A 250 0.39 4.24 -20.37
CA SER A 250 -1.01 4.28 -20.83
C SER A 250 -1.99 4.47 -19.67
N GLU A 251 -1.59 4.07 -18.48
CA GLU A 251 -2.39 4.21 -17.26
C GLU A 251 -2.53 5.66 -16.81
N PHE A 252 -1.52 6.50 -17.05
CA PHE A 252 -1.52 7.92 -16.64
C PHE A 252 -1.65 8.89 -17.81
N GLY A 253 -1.68 8.39 -19.04
CA GLY A 253 -1.88 9.21 -20.26
C GLY A 253 -0.76 10.22 -20.56
N THR A 254 0.29 10.30 -19.74
CA THR A 254 1.38 11.27 -19.81
C THR A 254 2.72 10.63 -19.45
N THR A 255 3.80 11.36 -19.75
CA THR A 255 5.15 10.97 -19.33
C THR A 255 5.30 11.12 -17.81
N LEU A 256 5.49 10.02 -17.09
CA LEU A 256 5.61 10.01 -15.64
C LEU A 256 6.77 10.87 -15.11
N PHE A 257 7.87 10.92 -15.85
CA PHE A 257 9.05 11.70 -15.50
C PHE A 257 9.06 13.11 -16.08
N GLY A 258 8.08 13.45 -16.91
CA GLY A 258 8.04 14.73 -17.60
C GLY A 258 9.26 14.96 -18.51
N ALA A 259 9.80 16.17 -18.49
CA ALA A 259 10.97 16.56 -19.28
C ALA A 259 12.31 16.10 -18.66
N VAL A 260 12.34 15.63 -17.42
CA VAL A 260 13.58 15.32 -16.68
C VAL A 260 14.50 14.33 -17.41
N PRO A 261 14.04 13.17 -17.95
CA PRO A 261 14.92 12.24 -18.64
C PRO A 261 15.56 12.81 -19.90
N TYR A 262 14.80 13.57 -20.67
CA TYR A 262 15.31 14.20 -21.90
C TYR A 262 16.38 15.24 -21.59
N LEU A 263 16.12 16.07 -20.58
CA LEU A 263 17.06 17.09 -20.11
C LEU A 263 18.34 16.44 -19.57
N LEU A 264 18.19 15.38 -18.75
CA LEU A 264 19.29 14.59 -18.20
C LEU A 264 20.17 14.04 -19.33
N LEU A 265 19.58 13.35 -20.29
CA LEU A 265 20.32 12.74 -21.39
C LEU A 265 21.00 13.76 -22.27
N ALA A 266 20.33 14.87 -22.63
CA ALA A 266 20.90 15.91 -23.46
C ALA A 266 22.14 16.55 -22.80
N LEU A 267 22.02 16.93 -21.54
CA LEU A 267 23.14 17.56 -20.81
C LEU A 267 24.26 16.55 -20.49
N LEU A 268 23.90 15.29 -20.21
CA LEU A 268 24.89 14.25 -19.99
C LEU A 268 25.67 13.95 -21.28
N LEU A 269 25.00 13.88 -22.43
CA LEU A 269 25.65 13.70 -23.72
C LEU A 269 26.68 14.84 -24.01
N VAL A 270 26.31 16.10 -23.76
CA VAL A 270 27.22 17.21 -23.87
C VAL A 270 28.46 17.03 -23.01
N LYS A 271 28.31 16.61 -21.75
CA LYS A 271 29.44 16.37 -20.85
C LYS A 271 30.30 15.15 -21.27
N VAL A 272 29.67 14.10 -21.75
CA VAL A 272 30.38 12.91 -22.27
C VAL A 272 31.22 13.30 -23.47
N LEU A 273 30.64 14.03 -24.44
CA LEU A 273 31.34 14.52 -25.61
C LEU A 273 32.48 15.49 -25.24
N ALA A 274 32.24 16.44 -24.33
CA ALA A 274 33.27 17.34 -23.84
C ALA A 274 34.42 16.59 -23.13
N THR A 275 34.09 15.52 -22.41
CA THR A 275 35.11 14.67 -21.77
C THR A 275 35.91 13.88 -22.80
N ALA A 276 35.25 13.33 -23.83
CA ALA A 276 35.88 12.59 -24.94
C ALA A 276 36.79 13.53 -25.78
N LEU A 277 36.34 14.73 -26.01
CA LEU A 277 37.10 15.78 -26.73
C LEU A 277 38.18 16.43 -25.85
N ARG A 278 38.44 15.90 -24.67
CA ARG A 278 39.49 16.34 -23.73
C ARG A 278 39.43 17.84 -23.36
N VAL A 279 38.22 18.40 -23.29
CA VAL A 279 37.99 19.73 -22.73
C VAL A 279 38.70 19.84 -21.37
N PRO A 280 39.28 20.99 -20.97
CA PRO A 280 40.02 21.15 -19.72
C PRO A 280 39.27 20.63 -18.51
N ALA A 281 39.99 20.01 -17.56
CA ALA A 281 39.40 19.42 -16.36
C ALA A 281 38.63 20.40 -15.46
N SER A 282 38.98 21.70 -15.57
CA SER A 282 38.32 22.80 -14.87
C SER A 282 36.99 23.22 -15.49
N SER A 283 36.68 22.73 -16.69
CA SER A 283 35.41 23.10 -17.38
C SER A 283 34.21 22.43 -16.70
N PRO A 284 33.14 23.19 -16.45
CA PRO A 284 31.87 22.62 -15.94
C PRO A 284 31.19 21.69 -16.94
N LEU A 285 31.59 21.69 -18.19
CA LEU A 285 31.11 20.79 -19.24
C LEU A 285 31.74 19.38 -19.16
N ARG A 286 32.79 19.18 -18.37
CA ARG A 286 33.40 17.86 -18.20
C ARG A 286 32.70 17.08 -17.09
N LEU A 287 32.63 15.76 -17.25
CA LEU A 287 32.11 14.87 -16.19
C LEU A 287 32.99 14.96 -14.93
N ASP A 288 32.44 15.49 -13.87
CA ASP A 288 33.09 15.54 -12.59
C ASP A 288 32.81 14.23 -11.77
N ARG A 289 33.33 14.19 -10.57
CA ARG A 289 33.17 13.04 -9.68
C ARG A 289 31.71 12.80 -9.27
N ALA A 290 30.96 13.87 -9.00
CA ALA A 290 29.56 13.75 -8.62
C ALA A 290 28.71 13.22 -9.79
N ASP A 291 29.01 13.65 -11.03
CA ASP A 291 28.35 13.12 -12.24
C ASP A 291 28.59 11.61 -12.38
N ARG A 292 29.86 11.18 -12.25
CA ARG A 292 30.20 9.74 -12.33
C ARG A 292 29.51 8.93 -11.24
N MET A 293 29.49 9.43 -10.00
CA MET A 293 28.82 8.77 -8.87
C MET A 293 27.32 8.63 -9.12
N LEU A 294 26.64 9.69 -9.54
CA LEU A 294 25.22 9.66 -9.83
C LEU A 294 24.90 8.74 -11.01
N LEU A 295 25.70 8.81 -12.07
CA LEU A 295 25.55 7.97 -13.26
C LEU A 295 25.70 6.48 -12.92
N VAL A 296 26.72 6.12 -12.13
CA VAL A 296 26.93 4.75 -11.69
C VAL A 296 25.76 4.29 -10.82
N LEU A 297 25.28 5.13 -9.91
CA LEU A 297 24.21 4.76 -9.00
C LEU A 297 22.90 4.48 -9.73
N TRP A 298 22.34 5.45 -10.45
CA TRP A 298 21.06 5.25 -11.12
C TRP A 298 21.18 4.36 -12.37
N GLY A 299 22.30 4.44 -13.11
CA GLY A 299 22.52 3.63 -14.31
C GLY A 299 22.68 2.15 -13.99
N SER A 300 23.48 1.79 -12.96
CA SER A 300 23.60 0.39 -12.53
C SER A 300 22.29 -0.15 -12.00
N PHE A 301 21.57 0.64 -11.20
CA PHE A 301 20.25 0.22 -10.69
C PHE A 301 19.27 -0.03 -11.84
N PHE A 302 19.25 0.86 -12.83
CA PHE A 302 18.42 0.69 -14.02
C PHE A 302 18.77 -0.59 -14.78
N LEU A 303 20.07 -0.79 -15.06
CA LEU A 303 20.53 -1.98 -15.81
C LEU A 303 20.19 -3.27 -15.06
N LEU A 304 20.40 -3.30 -13.74
CA LEU A 304 20.08 -4.48 -12.94
C LEU A 304 18.56 -4.70 -12.83
N LEU A 305 17.79 -3.64 -12.65
CA LEU A 305 16.34 -3.75 -12.58
C LEU A 305 15.74 -4.24 -13.90
N ASP A 306 16.31 -3.82 -15.03
CA ASP A 306 15.79 -4.11 -16.36
C ASP A 306 16.27 -5.47 -16.92
N PHE A 307 17.53 -5.81 -16.68
CA PHE A 307 18.16 -6.97 -17.34
C PHE A 307 18.50 -8.10 -16.37
N PHE A 308 18.56 -7.88 -15.08
CA PHE A 308 18.92 -8.93 -14.15
C PHE A 308 17.73 -9.85 -13.84
N PRO A 309 17.91 -11.18 -13.85
CA PRO A 309 16.81 -12.10 -13.54
C PRO A 309 16.42 -12.01 -12.07
N ASN A 310 15.10 -12.12 -11.82
CA ASN A 310 14.54 -12.19 -10.48
C ASN A 310 14.56 -13.63 -9.97
N GLY A 311 15.71 -14.08 -9.50
CA GLY A 311 15.91 -15.43 -8.98
C GLY A 311 17.15 -16.12 -9.57
N PHE A 312 17.52 -17.23 -8.95
CA PHE A 312 18.69 -18.03 -9.35
C PHE A 312 18.32 -19.30 -10.13
N GLN A 313 17.10 -19.34 -10.68
CA GLN A 313 16.67 -20.42 -11.55
C GLN A 313 17.13 -20.09 -12.98
N PHE A 314 17.88 -21.00 -13.60
CA PHE A 314 18.51 -20.77 -14.91
C PHE A 314 17.79 -21.50 -16.06
N ASP A 315 16.68 -22.18 -15.78
CA ASP A 315 15.82 -22.88 -16.74
C ASP A 315 14.90 -21.93 -17.52
N ALA A 316 14.55 -20.79 -16.92
CA ALA A 316 13.75 -19.74 -17.55
C ALA A 316 14.22 -18.35 -17.10
N TYR A 317 13.94 -17.32 -17.91
CA TYR A 317 14.17 -15.94 -17.51
C TYR A 317 12.98 -15.44 -16.67
N TYR A 318 13.23 -15.19 -15.41
CA TYR A 318 12.28 -14.59 -14.50
C TYR A 318 12.57 -13.09 -14.38
N SER A 319 11.62 -12.25 -14.73
CA SER A 319 11.79 -10.81 -14.62
C SER A 319 11.12 -10.25 -13.38
N VAL A 320 11.63 -9.09 -12.93
CA VAL A 320 10.86 -8.21 -12.04
C VAL A 320 9.61 -7.75 -12.78
N PRO A 321 8.41 -7.76 -12.16
CA PRO A 321 7.22 -7.20 -12.78
C PRO A 321 7.46 -5.76 -13.25
N ARG A 322 7.10 -5.44 -14.51
CA ARG A 322 7.40 -4.14 -15.13
C ARG A 322 6.36 -3.09 -14.73
N ILE A 323 6.41 -2.67 -13.46
CA ILE A 323 5.49 -1.70 -12.88
C ILE A 323 6.25 -0.39 -12.65
N PHE A 324 5.61 0.74 -12.98
CA PHE A 324 6.23 2.08 -12.88
C PHE A 324 6.85 2.36 -11.50
N ARG A 325 6.24 1.91 -10.42
CA ARG A 325 6.72 2.15 -9.07
C ARG A 325 8.12 1.57 -8.77
N TYR A 326 8.54 0.51 -9.45
CA TYR A 326 9.86 -0.09 -9.22
C TYR A 326 11.02 0.78 -9.72
N ILE A 327 10.73 1.80 -10.56
CA ILE A 327 11.71 2.81 -10.95
C ILE A 327 11.87 3.91 -9.88
N THR A 328 10.97 3.98 -8.89
CA THR A 328 11.01 5.02 -7.83
C THR A 328 12.38 5.14 -7.14
N PRO A 329 13.09 4.06 -6.81
CA PRO A 329 14.39 4.18 -6.15
C PRO A 329 15.44 4.93 -6.96
N MET A 330 15.38 4.90 -8.30
CA MET A 330 16.34 5.60 -9.14
C MET A 330 15.88 7.02 -9.52
N SER A 331 14.64 7.38 -9.29
CA SER A 331 14.08 8.67 -9.70
C SER A 331 14.79 9.83 -9.01
N PHE A 332 15.03 9.74 -7.69
CA PHE A 332 15.74 10.78 -6.95
C PHE A 332 17.17 11.02 -7.49
N PRO A 333 18.07 10.01 -7.62
CA PRO A 333 19.40 10.26 -8.16
C PRO A 333 19.39 10.74 -9.61
N MET A 334 18.42 10.31 -10.45
CA MET A 334 18.25 10.85 -11.82
C MET A 334 17.86 12.31 -11.81
N THR A 335 16.86 12.67 -11.02
CA THR A 335 16.37 14.06 -10.94
C THR A 335 17.39 14.99 -10.31
N LEU A 336 18.09 14.52 -9.29
CA LEU A 336 19.21 15.25 -8.69
C LEU A 336 20.36 15.46 -9.68
N HIS A 337 20.64 14.47 -10.52
CA HIS A 337 21.65 14.58 -11.57
C HIS A 337 21.24 15.65 -12.60
N ALA A 338 19.98 15.63 -13.06
CA ALA A 338 19.48 16.66 -13.96
C ALA A 338 19.58 18.08 -13.34
N ALA A 339 19.20 18.23 -12.06
CA ALA A 339 19.34 19.50 -11.33
C ALA A 339 20.80 19.97 -11.28
N LYS A 340 21.72 19.04 -10.95
CA LYS A 340 23.16 19.33 -10.93
C LYS A 340 23.68 19.77 -12.30
N LEU A 341 23.32 19.05 -13.36
CA LEU A 341 23.76 19.40 -14.74
C LEU A 341 23.26 20.78 -15.16
N LEU A 342 22.02 21.14 -14.82
CA LEU A 342 21.50 22.50 -15.04
C LEU A 342 22.30 23.56 -14.27
N LEU A 343 22.64 23.24 -13.02
CA LEU A 343 23.46 24.15 -12.20
C LEU A 343 24.89 24.27 -12.74
N ASP A 344 25.45 23.23 -13.33
CA ASP A 344 26.78 23.31 -13.98
C ASP A 344 26.76 24.25 -15.17
N VAL A 345 25.67 24.37 -15.93
CA VAL A 345 25.52 25.38 -16.99
C VAL A 345 25.67 26.80 -16.44
N THR A 346 25.21 27.07 -15.20
CA THR A 346 25.38 28.40 -14.58
C THR A 346 26.84 28.77 -14.27
N ARG A 347 27.74 27.78 -14.28
CA ARG A 347 29.19 27.97 -14.07
C ARG A 347 29.97 28.19 -15.35
N LEU A 348 29.34 28.19 -16.52
CA LEU A 348 29.99 28.55 -17.77
C LEU A 348 30.50 29.99 -17.73
N PRO A 349 31.64 30.29 -18.34
CA PRO A 349 32.25 31.64 -18.28
C PRO A 349 31.28 32.78 -18.58
N ALA A 350 30.41 32.60 -19.58
CA ALA A 350 29.42 33.60 -19.95
C ALA A 350 28.35 33.85 -18.86
N LEU A 351 28.08 32.91 -17.97
CA LEU A 351 27.06 33.00 -16.93
C LEU A 351 27.64 33.08 -15.50
N ALA A 352 28.94 32.77 -15.37
CA ALA A 352 29.63 32.71 -14.08
C ALA A 352 29.71 34.06 -13.35
N ALA A 353 29.57 35.17 -14.07
CA ALA A 353 29.51 36.51 -13.47
C ALA A 353 28.23 36.71 -12.60
N ARG A 354 27.13 36.03 -12.94
CA ARG A 354 25.85 36.15 -12.22
C ARG A 354 25.19 34.77 -12.03
N PRO A 355 25.83 33.84 -11.31
CA PRO A 355 25.38 32.45 -11.26
C PRO A 355 24.02 32.26 -10.55
N ALA A 356 23.67 33.17 -9.65
CA ALA A 356 22.36 33.18 -9.00
C ALA A 356 21.24 33.57 -9.97
N ALA A 357 21.46 34.62 -10.79
CA ALA A 357 20.50 35.01 -11.81
C ALA A 357 20.34 33.94 -12.89
N ALA A 358 21.45 33.36 -13.36
CA ALA A 358 21.43 32.24 -14.30
C ALA A 358 20.65 31.02 -13.73
N ALA A 359 20.84 30.69 -12.47
CA ALA A 359 20.08 29.61 -11.80
C ALA A 359 18.58 29.93 -11.74
N LEU A 360 18.18 31.15 -11.40
CA LEU A 360 16.79 31.57 -11.44
C LEU A 360 16.18 31.42 -12.84
N THR A 361 16.90 31.92 -13.87
CA THR A 361 16.44 31.87 -15.28
C THR A 361 16.26 30.42 -15.78
N LEU A 362 17.10 29.50 -15.36
CA LEU A 362 17.04 28.09 -15.81
C LEU A 362 16.12 27.24 -14.98
N LEU A 363 16.21 27.35 -13.65
CA LEU A 363 15.51 26.41 -12.75
C LEU A 363 14.07 26.81 -12.43
N VAL A 364 13.75 28.12 -12.39
CA VAL A 364 12.36 28.52 -12.11
C VAL A 364 11.42 28.08 -13.23
N PRO A 365 11.69 28.30 -14.53
CA PRO A 365 10.86 27.73 -15.58
C PRO A 365 10.81 26.21 -15.56
N ALA A 366 11.91 25.53 -15.23
CA ALA A 366 11.95 24.09 -15.13
C ALA A 366 11.09 23.56 -13.96
N VAL A 367 11.07 24.24 -12.80
CA VAL A 367 10.18 23.95 -11.68
C VAL A 367 8.71 24.14 -12.07
N LEU A 368 8.40 25.26 -12.75
CA LEU A 368 7.03 25.52 -13.22
C LEU A 368 6.58 24.48 -14.24
N LEU A 369 7.46 24.08 -15.17
CA LEU A 369 7.19 23.00 -16.12
C LEU A 369 6.94 21.68 -15.40
N ASN A 370 7.76 21.33 -14.40
CA ASN A 370 7.55 20.14 -13.58
C ASN A 370 6.18 20.15 -12.89
N LEU A 371 5.79 21.28 -12.29
CA LEU A 371 4.48 21.42 -11.62
C LEU A 371 3.32 21.29 -12.62
N TYR A 372 3.45 21.90 -13.80
CA TYR A 372 2.47 21.76 -14.87
C TYR A 372 2.33 20.29 -15.32
N GLN A 373 3.45 19.61 -15.56
CA GLN A 373 3.45 18.19 -15.94
C GLN A 373 2.94 17.30 -14.84
N THR A 374 3.18 17.67 -13.57
CA THR A 374 2.61 16.98 -12.40
C THR A 374 1.08 17.12 -12.36
N ASP A 375 0.55 18.31 -12.65
CA ASP A 375 -0.89 18.54 -12.72
C ASP A 375 -1.52 17.61 -13.76
N GLU A 376 -0.97 17.57 -14.96
CA GLU A 376 -1.46 16.67 -16.01
C GLU A 376 -1.37 15.17 -15.60
N ALA A 377 -0.28 14.75 -14.97
CA ALA A 377 -0.09 13.37 -14.55
C ALA A 377 -1.03 12.96 -13.39
N THR A 378 -1.37 13.89 -12.51
CA THR A 378 -2.23 13.61 -11.34
C THR A 378 -3.72 13.88 -11.60
N LYS A 379 -4.06 14.60 -12.63
CA LYS A 379 -5.42 15.02 -12.98
C LYS A 379 -6.45 13.87 -13.03
N PRO A 380 -6.15 12.72 -13.67
CA PRO A 380 -7.09 11.60 -13.65
C PRO A 380 -7.37 11.10 -12.24
N GLY A 381 -6.32 10.92 -11.41
CA GLY A 381 -6.46 10.51 -10.02
C GLY A 381 -7.24 11.51 -9.17
N GLN A 382 -7.04 12.81 -9.39
CA GLN A 382 -7.81 13.86 -8.71
C GLN A 382 -9.28 13.87 -9.12
N ILE A 383 -9.59 13.58 -10.40
CA ILE A 383 -10.97 13.44 -10.87
C ILE A 383 -11.62 12.23 -10.18
N TYR A 384 -10.91 11.11 -10.11
CA TYR A 384 -11.37 9.93 -9.39
C TYR A 384 -11.66 10.26 -7.92
N ARG A 385 -10.70 10.91 -7.23
CA ARG A 385 -10.86 11.31 -5.83
C ARG A 385 -12.08 12.21 -5.63
N ARG A 386 -12.31 13.17 -6.53
CA ARG A 386 -13.49 14.05 -6.47
C ARG A 386 -14.79 13.25 -6.57
N ALA A 387 -14.85 12.27 -7.47
CA ALA A 387 -16.01 11.39 -7.59
C ALA A 387 -16.20 10.53 -6.33
N PHE A 388 -15.12 9.95 -5.79
CA PHE A 388 -15.13 9.19 -4.54
C PHE A 388 -15.66 10.02 -3.37
N MET A 389 -15.16 11.25 -3.20
CA MET A 389 -15.61 12.16 -2.16
C MET A 389 -17.03 12.66 -2.35
N ALA A 390 -17.50 12.80 -3.61
CA ALA A 390 -18.87 13.16 -3.89
C ALA A 390 -19.83 12.02 -3.53
N VAL A 391 -19.48 10.77 -3.84
CA VAL A 391 -20.25 9.60 -3.40
C VAL A 391 -20.31 9.54 -1.87
N LEU A 392 -19.18 9.73 -1.21
CA LEU A 392 -19.12 9.74 0.25
C LEU A 392 -20.04 10.81 0.84
N HIS A 393 -19.99 12.03 0.30
CA HIS A 393 -20.84 13.15 0.74
C HIS A 393 -22.33 12.83 0.57
N ASP A 394 -22.73 12.29 -0.58
CA ASP A 394 -24.13 11.92 -0.84
C ASP A 394 -24.59 10.77 0.11
N VAL A 395 -23.69 9.86 0.47
CA VAL A 395 -23.95 8.80 1.47
C VAL A 395 -24.08 9.41 2.88
N GLU A 396 -23.19 10.33 3.27
CA GLU A 396 -23.25 11.02 4.57
C GLU A 396 -24.52 11.86 4.73
N GLU A 397 -24.95 12.53 3.67
CA GLU A 397 -26.18 13.33 3.65
C GLU A 397 -27.43 12.43 3.73
N ALA A 398 -27.48 11.38 2.91
CA ALA A 398 -28.62 10.46 2.85
C ALA A 398 -28.76 9.59 4.10
N ARG A 399 -27.68 9.33 4.84
CA ARG A 399 -27.65 8.46 6.03
C ARG A 399 -28.42 7.15 5.84
N PRO A 400 -28.11 6.37 4.81
CA PRO A 400 -28.85 5.13 4.54
C PRO A 400 -28.70 4.17 5.74
N PRO A 401 -29.70 3.32 5.98
CA PRO A 401 -29.61 2.31 7.05
C PRO A 401 -28.46 1.34 6.79
N LYS A 402 -28.17 1.07 5.52
CA LYS A 402 -27.07 0.23 5.07
C LYS A 402 -26.42 0.77 3.81
N LEU A 403 -25.10 0.56 3.71
CA LEU A 403 -24.33 0.83 2.51
C LEU A 403 -23.68 -0.47 2.03
N VAL A 404 -23.90 -0.81 0.77
CA VAL A 404 -23.24 -1.95 0.12
C VAL A 404 -22.23 -1.42 -0.88
N ALA A 405 -21.00 -1.88 -0.78
CA ALA A 405 -19.92 -1.55 -1.70
C ALA A 405 -18.92 -2.70 -1.80
N GLU A 406 -18.03 -2.62 -2.76
CA GLU A 406 -16.90 -3.54 -2.87
C GLU A 406 -16.01 -3.52 -1.63
N ALA A 407 -15.34 -4.63 -1.35
CA ALA A 407 -14.62 -4.86 -0.10
C ALA A 407 -13.70 -3.70 0.29
N LEU A 408 -12.88 -3.22 -0.64
CA LEU A 408 -11.91 -2.18 -0.32
C LEU A 408 -12.58 -0.82 -0.15
N VAL A 409 -13.50 -0.46 -1.05
CA VAL A 409 -14.30 0.77 -0.96
C VAL A 409 -15.14 0.77 0.31
N ALA A 410 -15.82 -0.36 0.60
CA ALA A 410 -16.61 -0.53 1.82
C ALA A 410 -15.75 -0.40 3.08
N SER A 411 -14.56 -1.01 3.08
CA SER A 411 -13.62 -0.90 4.21
C SER A 411 -13.16 0.53 4.42
N TYR A 412 -12.86 1.26 3.35
CA TYR A 412 -12.47 2.67 3.45
C TYR A 412 -13.63 3.53 3.99
N PHE A 413 -14.83 3.39 3.43
CA PHE A 413 -16.00 4.11 3.97
C PHE A 413 -16.19 3.81 5.45
N ARG A 414 -16.21 2.54 5.83
CA ARG A 414 -16.41 2.13 7.21
C ARG A 414 -15.33 2.61 8.15
N ASP A 415 -14.05 2.49 7.75
CA ASP A 415 -12.93 2.60 8.66
C ASP A 415 -12.21 3.94 8.62
N LEU A 416 -12.26 4.67 7.51
CA LEU A 416 -11.50 5.89 7.32
C LEU A 416 -12.36 7.15 7.24
N TYR A 417 -13.59 7.03 6.77
CA TYR A 417 -14.40 8.20 6.45
C TYR A 417 -15.69 8.32 7.26
N LEU A 418 -16.54 7.29 7.25
CA LEU A 418 -17.81 7.39 7.98
C LEU A 418 -17.58 7.33 9.49
N ASP A 419 -18.04 8.36 10.21
CA ASP A 419 -17.98 8.39 11.65
C ASP A 419 -19.08 7.53 12.27
N PRO A 420 -18.75 6.48 13.02
CA PRO A 420 -19.75 5.61 13.63
C PRO A 420 -20.57 6.30 14.72
N GLU A 421 -20.09 7.41 15.31
CA GLU A 421 -20.83 8.15 16.32
C GLU A 421 -21.85 9.12 15.71
N THR A 422 -21.49 9.76 14.59
CA THR A 422 -22.33 10.76 13.92
C THR A 422 -23.08 10.18 12.73
N ASN A 423 -22.54 9.19 12.06
CA ASN A 423 -23.18 8.51 10.93
C ASN A 423 -23.49 7.06 11.30
N ARG A 424 -24.78 6.74 11.48
CA ARG A 424 -25.27 5.42 11.85
C ARG A 424 -25.42 4.48 10.67
N THR A 425 -24.86 4.81 9.53
CA THR A 425 -24.88 3.95 8.33
C THR A 425 -24.03 2.71 8.57
N ASP A 426 -24.66 1.56 8.55
CA ASP A 426 -23.95 0.29 8.61
C ASP A 426 -23.38 -0.08 7.23
N VAL A 427 -22.07 -0.31 7.15
CA VAL A 427 -21.38 -0.64 5.89
C VAL A 427 -21.18 -2.14 5.78
N ILE A 428 -21.76 -2.72 4.76
CA ILE A 428 -21.60 -4.13 4.41
C ILE A 428 -20.36 -4.28 3.54
N VAL A 429 -19.37 -5.00 4.06
CA VAL A 429 -18.14 -5.33 3.35
C VAL A 429 -18.35 -6.64 2.59
N GLN A 430 -18.33 -6.56 1.27
CA GLN A 430 -18.40 -7.73 0.41
C GLN A 430 -17.00 -8.14 -0.07
N HIS A 431 -16.57 -9.33 0.32
CA HIS A 431 -15.21 -9.81 0.06
C HIS A 431 -14.97 -10.42 -1.33
N HIS A 432 -16.00 -10.55 -2.15
CA HIS A 432 -15.85 -11.09 -3.53
C HIS A 432 -15.44 -10.02 -4.55
N THR A 433 -14.49 -9.18 -4.18
CA THR A 433 -14.10 -7.96 -4.90
C THR A 433 -13.58 -8.22 -6.31
N TYR A 434 -13.01 -9.38 -6.53
CA TYR A 434 -12.31 -9.68 -7.80
C TYR A 434 -13.14 -10.52 -8.76
N LYS A 435 -14.35 -10.92 -8.33
CA LYS A 435 -15.20 -11.81 -9.12
C LYS A 435 -16.60 -11.22 -9.21
N THR A 436 -16.80 -10.42 -10.25
CA THR A 436 -18.09 -9.76 -10.54
C THR A 436 -19.30 -10.70 -10.46
N PRO A 437 -19.27 -11.92 -11.04
CA PRO A 437 -20.41 -12.82 -10.97
C PRO A 437 -20.77 -13.25 -9.54
N GLU A 438 -19.77 -13.42 -8.66
CA GLU A 438 -20.00 -13.80 -7.26
C GLU A 438 -20.62 -12.65 -6.47
N TYR A 439 -20.20 -11.41 -6.74
CA TYR A 439 -20.78 -10.23 -6.11
C TYR A 439 -22.23 -10.00 -6.54
N GLU A 440 -22.51 -10.15 -7.83
CA GLU A 440 -23.89 -10.09 -8.36
C GLU A 440 -24.77 -11.19 -7.76
N ALA A 441 -24.28 -12.42 -7.71
CA ALA A 441 -25.02 -13.54 -7.12
C ALA A 441 -25.30 -13.29 -5.63
N TRP A 442 -24.33 -12.77 -4.89
CA TRP A 442 -24.51 -12.39 -3.50
C TRP A 442 -25.56 -11.30 -3.34
N LEU A 443 -25.50 -10.24 -4.15
CA LEU A 443 -26.46 -9.14 -4.08
C LEU A 443 -27.88 -9.62 -4.34
N ARG A 444 -28.09 -10.43 -5.39
CA ARG A 444 -29.40 -11.01 -5.70
C ARG A 444 -29.93 -11.90 -4.59
N ALA A 445 -29.07 -12.72 -3.99
CA ALA A 445 -29.48 -13.62 -2.91
C ALA A 445 -29.87 -12.88 -1.62
N HIS A 446 -29.31 -11.68 -1.38
CA HIS A 446 -29.50 -10.94 -0.14
C HIS A 446 -30.37 -9.69 -0.28
N GLU A 447 -30.75 -9.30 -1.49
CA GLU A 447 -31.52 -8.08 -1.76
C GLU A 447 -32.83 -8.02 -0.95
N SER A 448 -33.54 -9.16 -0.82
CA SER A 448 -34.79 -9.25 -0.05
C SER A 448 -34.60 -9.01 1.46
N SER A 449 -33.39 -9.21 1.97
CA SER A 449 -33.06 -9.01 3.38
C SER A 449 -32.52 -7.61 3.69
N LEU A 450 -32.26 -6.80 2.66
CA LEU A 450 -31.78 -5.44 2.85
C LEU A 450 -32.95 -4.50 3.15
N PRO A 451 -32.82 -3.62 4.16
CA PRO A 451 -33.87 -2.65 4.49
C PRO A 451 -34.06 -1.65 3.35
N GLU A 452 -35.28 -1.12 3.25
CA GLU A 452 -35.56 -0.01 2.35
C GLU A 452 -34.64 1.18 2.64
N GLY A 453 -34.22 1.91 1.60
CA GLY A 453 -33.28 3.00 1.71
C GLY A 453 -31.81 2.54 1.75
N THR A 454 -31.53 1.22 1.72
CA THR A 454 -30.14 0.75 1.54
C THR A 454 -29.56 1.35 0.28
N MET A 455 -28.31 1.84 0.36
CA MET A 455 -27.59 2.32 -0.80
C MET A 455 -26.57 1.31 -1.30
N LEU A 456 -26.37 1.28 -2.61
CA LEU A 456 -25.37 0.46 -3.30
C LEU A 456 -24.46 1.38 -4.12
N VAL A 457 -23.16 1.22 -3.95
CA VAL A 457 -22.14 1.92 -4.76
C VAL A 457 -21.54 0.95 -5.75
N THR A 458 -21.54 1.33 -7.03
CA THR A 458 -20.92 0.57 -8.11
C THR A 458 -19.96 1.45 -8.92
N GLY A 459 -18.94 0.85 -9.55
CA GLY A 459 -17.98 1.58 -10.40
C GLY A 459 -16.94 2.40 -9.67
N LEU A 460 -16.87 2.32 -8.34
CA LEU A 460 -15.78 2.84 -7.53
C LEU A 460 -14.80 1.74 -7.15
N ALA A 461 -14.67 0.71 -7.96
CA ALA A 461 -13.69 -0.32 -7.70
C ALA A 461 -12.35 0.33 -7.40
N SER A 462 -11.80 0.00 -6.25
CA SER A 462 -10.43 0.32 -5.93
C SER A 462 -9.54 -0.48 -6.86
N TYR A 463 -9.57 -0.09 -8.12
CA TYR A 463 -8.76 -0.73 -9.06
C TYR A 463 -7.41 -0.13 -9.03
N VAL A 464 -6.55 -0.87 -8.50
CA VAL A 464 -5.24 -0.70 -8.94
C VAL A 464 -4.55 -1.98 -9.04
N HIS A 465 -3.93 -2.10 -10.00
CA HIS A 465 -2.77 -2.80 -10.14
C HIS A 465 -2.84 -4.18 -10.52
N TYR A 466 -2.30 -4.44 -11.16
CA TYR A 466 -1.37 -5.41 -11.67
C TYR A 466 -1.64 -5.41 -13.13
N GLY A 467 -0.90 -4.52 -13.76
CA GLY A 467 -0.83 -4.31 -15.17
C GLY A 467 -1.26 -5.49 -15.98
N ALA A 468 -2.11 -5.26 -16.92
CA ALA A 468 -2.30 -6.03 -18.12
C ALA A 468 -2.03 -7.55 -18.03
N HIS A 469 -2.59 -8.20 -17.05
CA HIS A 469 -2.98 -9.57 -17.26
C HIS A 469 -4.35 -9.50 -17.89
N GLU A 470 -4.42 -9.80 -19.17
CA GLU A 470 -5.62 -9.76 -19.99
C GLU A 470 -6.80 -10.53 -19.41
N ASP A 471 -6.57 -11.36 -18.37
CA ASP A 471 -7.55 -12.21 -17.73
C ASP A 471 -7.93 -11.83 -16.27
N GLY A 472 -7.33 -10.79 -15.66
CA GLY A 472 -7.31 -10.78 -14.21
C GLY A 472 -8.26 -9.87 -13.48
N TYR A 473 -8.43 -8.65 -13.89
CA TYR A 473 -9.15 -7.69 -13.08
C TYR A 473 -10.25 -7.00 -13.86
N ARG A 474 -11.37 -7.70 -13.99
CA ARG A 474 -12.58 -7.03 -14.39
C ARG A 474 -13.08 -6.23 -13.21
N LEU A 475 -13.27 -4.94 -13.43
CA LEU A 475 -14.01 -4.10 -12.50
C LEU A 475 -15.37 -4.73 -12.24
N THR A 476 -15.92 -4.45 -11.07
CA THR A 476 -17.27 -4.80 -10.71
C THR A 476 -18.28 -4.05 -11.57
N TYR A 477 -18.32 -4.39 -12.83
CA TYR A 477 -19.46 -4.04 -13.68
C TYR A 477 -20.53 -5.08 -13.45
N PHE A 478 -21.72 -4.62 -13.14
CA PHE A 478 -22.83 -5.54 -13.20
C PHE A 478 -23.07 -5.91 -14.67
N SER A 479 -22.83 -7.16 -15.00
CA SER A 479 -23.06 -7.71 -16.35
C SER A 479 -24.55 -7.82 -16.69
N ALA A 480 -25.39 -7.83 -15.65
CA ALA A 480 -26.84 -7.82 -15.77
C ALA A 480 -27.43 -6.58 -15.10
N PRO A 481 -28.54 -6.06 -15.58
CA PRO A 481 -29.23 -4.95 -14.93
C PRO A 481 -29.60 -5.34 -13.50
N LEU A 482 -29.48 -4.38 -12.60
CA LEU A 482 -29.99 -4.51 -11.24
C LEU A 482 -31.48 -4.76 -11.26
N SER A 483 -32.03 -5.34 -10.20
CA SER A 483 -33.48 -5.52 -10.10
C SER A 483 -34.20 -4.16 -10.18
N PRO A 484 -35.45 -4.11 -10.60
CA PRO A 484 -36.23 -2.88 -10.64
C PRO A 484 -36.39 -2.16 -9.30
N ARG A 485 -36.05 -2.83 -8.20
CA ARG A 485 -36.07 -2.23 -6.87
C ARG A 485 -34.95 -1.23 -6.65
N TRP A 486 -33.84 -1.32 -7.42
CA TRP A 486 -32.74 -0.39 -7.33
C TRP A 486 -32.99 0.84 -8.21
N GLU A 487 -33.21 1.96 -7.57
CA GLU A 487 -33.34 3.25 -8.23
C GLU A 487 -31.98 3.92 -8.33
N LEU A 488 -31.61 4.38 -9.51
CA LEU A 488 -30.40 5.18 -9.72
C LEU A 488 -30.60 6.57 -9.09
N VAL A 489 -29.82 6.86 -8.05
CA VAL A 489 -29.82 8.16 -7.38
C VAL A 489 -28.96 9.15 -8.15
N ARG A 490 -27.72 8.73 -8.49
CA ARG A 490 -26.76 9.61 -9.15
C ARG A 490 -25.68 8.84 -9.89
N THR A 491 -25.18 9.46 -10.95
CA THR A 491 -24.03 9.02 -11.73
C THR A 491 -22.90 10.03 -11.58
N TYR A 492 -21.69 9.54 -11.34
CA TYR A 492 -20.48 10.35 -11.16
C TYR A 492 -19.48 10.03 -12.27
N ASN A 493 -18.93 11.08 -12.90
CA ASN A 493 -17.90 10.88 -13.89
C ASN A 493 -16.58 10.47 -13.20
N VAL A 494 -16.13 9.27 -13.52
CA VAL A 494 -14.84 8.72 -13.08
C VAL A 494 -14.02 8.48 -14.33
N LEU A 495 -12.86 9.13 -14.42
CA LEU A 495 -11.86 8.71 -15.39
C LEU A 495 -11.20 7.47 -14.79
N THR A 496 -11.47 6.32 -15.37
CA THR A 496 -10.74 5.10 -15.06
C THR A 496 -9.66 4.91 -16.11
N TYR A 497 -8.53 4.37 -15.70
CA TYR A 497 -7.42 4.04 -16.59
C TYR A 497 -7.69 2.78 -17.42
N LEU A 498 -8.92 2.32 -17.38
CA LEU A 498 -9.34 1.13 -18.09
C LEU A 498 -9.73 1.45 -19.54
N PRO A 499 -9.61 0.45 -20.42
CA PRO A 499 -10.01 0.60 -21.81
C PRO A 499 -11.49 1.01 -22.01
N ARG A 500 -12.33 0.77 -20.99
CA ARG A 500 -13.75 1.18 -20.96
C ARG A 500 -14.06 1.80 -19.61
N PRO A 501 -13.92 3.13 -19.50
CA PRO A 501 -14.28 3.84 -18.29
C PRO A 501 -15.81 3.77 -18.08
N GLU A 502 -16.23 3.20 -16.96
CA GLU A 502 -17.62 3.27 -16.55
C GLU A 502 -17.80 4.29 -15.43
N PRO A 503 -18.91 5.03 -15.43
CA PRO A 503 -19.19 5.98 -14.36
C PRO A 503 -19.47 5.24 -13.05
N ALA A 504 -19.07 5.83 -11.94
CA ALA A 504 -19.56 5.38 -10.66
C ALA A 504 -21.04 5.73 -10.50
N ARG A 505 -21.79 4.83 -9.88
CA ARG A 505 -23.23 5.01 -9.69
C ARG A 505 -23.61 4.74 -8.25
N LEU A 506 -24.49 5.56 -7.73
CA LEU A 506 -25.13 5.39 -6.44
C LEU A 506 -26.59 5.00 -6.66
N TRP A 507 -26.99 3.89 -6.08
CA TRP A 507 -28.33 3.34 -6.19
C TRP A 507 -28.99 3.32 -4.82
N ARG A 508 -30.32 3.38 -4.79
CA ARG A 508 -31.12 3.26 -3.57
C ARG A 508 -32.14 2.13 -3.74
N LEU A 509 -32.23 1.28 -2.73
CA LEU A 509 -33.22 0.20 -2.70
C LEU A 509 -34.59 0.74 -2.31
N ARG A 510 -35.62 0.49 -3.13
CA ARG A 510 -37.00 0.82 -2.87
C ARG A 510 -37.83 -0.40 -2.46
N GLY A 511 -38.87 -0.16 -1.66
CA GLY A 511 -39.85 -1.16 -1.25
C GLY A 511 -39.40 -1.98 -0.04
N ALA A 512 -40.41 -2.50 0.68
CA ALA A 512 -40.16 -3.34 1.86
C ALA A 512 -39.56 -4.68 1.46
N PRO A 513 -38.68 -5.27 2.32
CA PRO A 513 -38.20 -6.63 2.10
C PRO A 513 -39.38 -7.61 2.06
N THR A 514 -39.43 -8.43 1.01
CA THR A 514 -40.54 -9.37 0.79
C THR A 514 -40.43 -10.64 1.66
N VAL A 515 -39.29 -10.88 2.29
CA VAL A 515 -39.07 -12.07 3.12
C VAL A 515 -38.14 -11.70 4.30
N ALA A 516 -38.52 -12.12 5.49
CA ALA A 516 -37.63 -12.04 6.66
C ALA A 516 -36.33 -12.80 6.40
N ALA A 517 -35.19 -12.20 6.76
CA ALA A 517 -33.85 -12.80 6.62
C ALA A 517 -33.68 -14.15 7.34
N ASP A 518 -34.66 -14.54 8.12
CA ASP A 518 -34.69 -15.74 8.94
C ASP A 518 -35.55 -16.90 8.37
N GLY A 519 -35.81 -16.90 7.07
CA GLY A 519 -36.43 -18.04 6.42
C GLY A 519 -35.70 -19.35 6.73
N PRO A 520 -36.37 -20.49 6.70
CA PRO A 520 -35.72 -21.77 6.97
C PRO A 520 -34.52 -21.94 6.02
N LEU A 521 -33.39 -22.30 6.60
CA LEU A 521 -32.17 -22.58 5.82
C LEU A 521 -32.52 -23.65 4.77
N PRO A 522 -32.03 -23.53 3.52
CA PRO A 522 -32.12 -24.61 2.56
C PRO A 522 -31.58 -25.89 3.22
N ARG A 523 -32.35 -26.96 3.18
CA ARG A 523 -31.85 -28.26 3.61
C ARG A 523 -30.76 -28.68 2.65
N GLU A 524 -29.58 -28.97 3.17
CA GLU A 524 -28.52 -29.60 2.39
C GLU A 524 -29.01 -30.98 1.96
N ASP A 525 -28.75 -31.37 0.74
CA ASP A 525 -29.10 -32.70 0.25
C ASP A 525 -28.14 -33.73 0.84
N VAL A 526 -28.65 -34.48 1.78
CA VAL A 526 -27.93 -35.60 2.45
C VAL A 526 -28.31 -36.97 1.88
N SER A 527 -29.12 -37.04 0.84
CA SER A 527 -29.58 -38.29 0.24
C SER A 527 -28.45 -39.19 -0.23
N SER A 528 -27.36 -38.58 -0.73
CA SER A 528 -26.15 -39.30 -1.13
C SER A 528 -25.40 -39.98 0.02
N LEU A 529 -25.74 -39.67 1.27
CA LEU A 529 -25.14 -40.22 2.47
C LEU A 529 -26.12 -41.05 3.30
N ALA A 530 -27.29 -41.42 2.76
CA ALA A 530 -28.36 -42.12 3.47
C ALA A 530 -27.87 -43.40 4.18
N ASP A 531 -26.99 -44.14 3.55
CA ASP A 531 -26.46 -45.41 4.06
C ASP A 531 -25.22 -45.27 4.97
N VAL A 532 -24.72 -44.04 5.18
CA VAL A 532 -23.53 -43.79 5.98
C VAL A 532 -23.94 -43.39 7.38
N ASN A 533 -23.90 -44.32 8.32
CA ASN A 533 -24.26 -44.11 9.75
C ASN A 533 -23.05 -44.16 10.69
N ASP A 534 -21.84 -44.07 10.19
CA ASP A 534 -20.60 -44.05 10.98
C ASP A 534 -20.16 -42.59 11.25
N PHE A 535 -20.27 -42.16 12.50
CA PHE A 535 -19.85 -40.83 12.96
C PHE A 535 -18.39 -40.52 12.62
N VAL A 536 -17.47 -41.48 12.75
CA VAL A 536 -16.05 -41.29 12.52
C VAL A 536 -15.78 -41.10 11.02
N ALA A 537 -16.42 -41.91 10.17
CA ALA A 537 -16.32 -41.83 8.72
C ALA A 537 -16.88 -40.48 8.23
N LEU A 538 -18.07 -40.09 8.67
CA LEU A 538 -18.67 -38.81 8.33
C LEU A 538 -17.80 -37.62 8.75
N THR A 539 -17.22 -37.64 9.95
CA THR A 539 -16.34 -36.61 10.45
C THR A 539 -15.06 -36.50 9.61
N ARG A 540 -14.40 -37.64 9.36
CA ARG A 540 -13.18 -37.71 8.55
C ARG A 540 -13.40 -37.14 7.14
N ASP A 541 -14.46 -37.61 6.46
CA ASP A 541 -14.73 -37.27 5.08
C ASP A 541 -15.26 -35.83 4.95
N GLY A 542 -16.05 -35.35 5.89
CA GLY A 542 -16.45 -33.95 5.99
C GLY A 542 -15.25 -33.02 6.20
N MET A 543 -14.33 -33.37 7.09
CA MET A 543 -13.12 -32.60 7.33
C MET A 543 -12.16 -32.63 6.14
N ALA A 544 -12.03 -33.78 5.46
CA ALA A 544 -11.19 -33.87 4.25
C ALA A 544 -11.67 -32.94 3.12
N ARG A 545 -13.00 -32.84 2.95
CA ARG A 545 -13.60 -31.88 2.01
C ARG A 545 -13.40 -30.42 2.45
N TYR A 546 -13.60 -30.13 3.74
CA TYR A 546 -13.38 -28.81 4.30
C TYR A 546 -11.95 -28.32 4.09
N GLN A 547 -10.95 -29.18 4.31
CA GLN A 547 -9.53 -28.88 4.09
C GLN A 547 -9.18 -28.66 2.61
N LYS A 548 -9.94 -29.30 1.68
CA LYS A 548 -9.83 -29.06 0.23
C LYS A 548 -10.65 -27.87 -0.27
N GLU A 549 -11.20 -27.07 0.66
CA GLU A 549 -12.05 -25.92 0.38
C GLU A 549 -13.39 -26.26 -0.32
N ASP A 550 -13.75 -27.55 -0.42
CA ASP A 550 -15.08 -28.00 -0.85
C ASP A 550 -16.07 -27.81 0.30
N TYR A 551 -16.38 -26.55 0.59
CA TYR A 551 -17.26 -26.20 1.70
C TYR A 551 -18.70 -26.69 1.50
N ALA A 552 -19.17 -26.71 0.26
CA ALA A 552 -20.50 -27.21 -0.07
C ALA A 552 -20.61 -28.71 0.18
N GLY A 553 -19.66 -29.49 -0.32
CA GLY A 553 -19.59 -30.92 -0.06
C GLY A 553 -19.37 -31.24 1.43
N ALA A 554 -18.52 -30.49 2.13
CA ALA A 554 -18.29 -30.66 3.56
C ALA A 554 -19.58 -30.48 4.39
N ARG A 555 -20.44 -29.50 4.04
CA ARG A 555 -21.70 -29.25 4.73
C ARG A 555 -22.67 -30.44 4.68
N VAL A 556 -22.69 -31.19 3.59
CA VAL A 556 -23.55 -32.39 3.49
C VAL A 556 -23.19 -33.38 4.59
N TYR A 557 -21.92 -33.64 4.83
CA TYR A 557 -21.44 -34.54 5.89
C TYR A 557 -21.70 -33.98 7.30
N PHE A 558 -21.34 -32.70 7.51
CA PHE A 558 -21.59 -32.07 8.82
C PHE A 558 -23.08 -32.00 9.14
N ARG A 559 -23.93 -31.78 8.14
CA ARG A 559 -25.39 -31.79 8.31
C ARG A 559 -25.90 -33.15 8.73
N LYS A 560 -25.44 -34.21 8.07
CA LYS A 560 -25.77 -35.61 8.46
C LYS A 560 -25.37 -35.90 9.91
N ILE A 561 -24.17 -35.47 10.34
CA ILE A 561 -23.73 -35.60 11.73
C ILE A 561 -24.65 -34.85 12.70
N ILE A 562 -25.06 -33.63 12.35
CA ILE A 562 -25.93 -32.80 13.19
C ILE A 562 -27.32 -33.43 13.37
N ASP A 563 -27.83 -34.08 12.32
CA ASP A 563 -29.16 -34.68 12.31
C ASP A 563 -29.15 -36.06 12.99
N ASP A 564 -28.15 -36.90 12.77
CA ASP A 564 -28.11 -38.27 13.24
C ASP A 564 -27.43 -38.44 14.64
N PHE A 565 -26.50 -37.52 14.99
CA PHE A 565 -25.72 -37.58 16.21
C PHE A 565 -25.77 -36.28 17.03
N PRO A 566 -26.96 -35.74 17.37
CA PRO A 566 -27.11 -34.39 17.93
C PRO A 566 -26.36 -34.17 19.25
N ASP A 567 -26.11 -35.21 20.03
CA ASP A 567 -25.40 -35.09 21.31
C ASP A 567 -23.87 -35.00 21.17
N ARG A 568 -23.32 -35.33 20.01
CA ARG A 568 -21.89 -35.30 19.67
C ARG A 568 -21.56 -34.33 18.55
N ALA A 569 -22.53 -33.53 18.14
CA ALA A 569 -22.42 -32.72 16.91
C ALA A 569 -21.77 -31.34 17.11
N GLU A 570 -21.21 -31.02 18.28
CA GLU A 570 -20.67 -29.68 18.54
C GLU A 570 -19.58 -29.27 17.52
N ASP A 571 -18.63 -30.18 17.23
CA ASP A 571 -17.59 -29.97 16.23
C ASP A 571 -18.20 -29.80 14.82
N ALA A 572 -19.18 -30.65 14.47
CA ALA A 572 -19.85 -30.57 13.17
C ALA A 572 -20.63 -29.26 13.00
N VAL A 573 -21.30 -28.78 14.05
CA VAL A 573 -22.01 -27.48 14.02
C VAL A 573 -21.02 -26.35 13.83
N PHE A 574 -19.86 -26.42 14.49
CA PHE A 574 -18.81 -25.39 14.31
C PHE A 574 -18.30 -25.35 12.87
N PHE A 575 -17.90 -26.52 12.31
CA PHE A 575 -17.37 -26.56 10.94
C PHE A 575 -18.45 -26.34 9.88
N TYR A 576 -19.69 -26.69 10.16
CA TYR A 576 -20.84 -26.34 9.33
C TYR A 576 -21.01 -24.81 9.24
N ALA A 577 -21.01 -24.14 10.38
CA ALA A 577 -21.05 -22.67 10.44
C ALA A 577 -19.82 -22.02 9.80
N ALA A 578 -18.63 -22.58 10.07
CA ALA A 578 -17.38 -22.11 9.49
C ALA A 578 -17.34 -22.27 7.95
N SER A 579 -18.00 -23.27 7.39
CA SER A 579 -18.15 -23.42 5.94
C SER A 579 -18.88 -22.26 5.29
N PHE A 580 -19.94 -21.76 5.88
CA PHE A 580 -20.63 -20.54 5.43
C PHE A 580 -19.76 -19.31 5.63
N PHE A 581 -19.06 -19.24 6.77
CA PHE A 581 -18.16 -18.13 7.08
C PHE A 581 -17.03 -18.01 6.06
N ARG A 582 -16.42 -19.13 5.65
CA ARG A 582 -15.39 -19.19 4.60
C ARG A 582 -15.90 -18.76 3.23
N GLN A 583 -17.17 -18.98 2.96
CA GLN A 583 -17.84 -18.54 1.73
C GLN A 583 -18.44 -17.13 1.84
N SER A 584 -18.16 -16.39 2.93
CA SER A 584 -18.69 -15.05 3.19
C SER A 584 -20.23 -14.99 3.28
N ASP A 585 -20.89 -16.11 3.52
CA ASP A 585 -22.33 -16.15 3.81
C ASP A 585 -22.54 -15.80 5.29
N TRP A 586 -22.37 -14.53 5.59
CA TRP A 586 -22.41 -14.00 6.96
C TRP A 586 -23.74 -14.25 7.69
N PRO A 587 -24.93 -14.12 7.04
CA PRO A 587 -26.19 -14.38 7.69
C PRO A 587 -26.32 -15.83 8.17
N ARG A 588 -25.99 -16.81 7.30
CA ARG A 588 -26.07 -18.24 7.65
C ARG A 588 -24.99 -18.60 8.64
N ALA A 589 -23.76 -18.16 8.45
CA ALA A 589 -22.67 -18.37 9.40
C ALA A 589 -23.06 -17.87 10.80
N ARG A 590 -23.56 -16.63 10.91
CA ARG A 590 -24.03 -16.03 12.16
C ARG A 590 -25.12 -16.87 12.82
N LYS A 591 -26.09 -17.36 12.05
CA LYS A 591 -27.21 -18.17 12.57
C LYS A 591 -26.69 -19.48 13.18
N GLU A 592 -25.82 -20.17 12.47
CA GLU A 592 -25.31 -21.46 12.92
C GLU A 592 -24.31 -21.33 14.09
N PHE A 593 -23.46 -20.29 14.11
CA PHE A 593 -22.63 -20.00 15.28
C PHE A 593 -23.46 -19.62 16.51
N LYS A 594 -24.58 -18.88 16.35
CA LYS A 594 -25.52 -18.63 17.46
C LYS A 594 -26.18 -19.92 17.95
N ARG A 595 -26.54 -20.82 17.03
CA ARG A 595 -27.08 -22.13 17.39
C ARG A 595 -26.07 -22.90 18.25
N LEU A 596 -24.78 -22.89 17.89
CA LEU A 596 -23.73 -23.51 18.68
C LEU A 596 -23.64 -22.88 20.07
N ALA A 597 -23.50 -21.57 20.16
CA ALA A 597 -23.35 -20.85 21.43
C ALA A 597 -24.54 -21.01 22.37
N ILE A 598 -25.75 -21.28 21.85
CA ILE A 598 -26.97 -21.49 22.66
C ILE A 598 -27.12 -22.94 23.04
N LYS A 599 -27.02 -23.87 22.07
CA LYS A 599 -27.29 -25.29 22.28
C LYS A 599 -26.15 -26.01 23.02
N TYR A 600 -24.90 -25.59 22.73
CA TYR A 600 -23.68 -26.23 23.25
C TYR A 600 -22.88 -25.22 24.07
N ARG A 601 -23.48 -24.67 25.14
CA ARG A 601 -22.89 -23.59 25.97
C ARG A 601 -21.50 -23.90 26.50
N ASP A 602 -21.29 -25.15 26.89
CA ASP A 602 -20.05 -25.61 27.51
C ASP A 602 -19.07 -26.22 26.50
N SER A 603 -19.36 -26.05 25.21
CA SER A 603 -18.45 -26.47 24.14
C SER A 603 -17.18 -25.66 24.14
N ARG A 604 -16.06 -26.33 23.87
CA ARG A 604 -14.76 -25.67 23.62
C ARG A 604 -14.82 -24.64 22.49
N TRP A 605 -15.81 -24.73 21.60
CA TRP A 605 -16.01 -23.82 20.47
C TRP A 605 -16.82 -22.57 20.81
N THR A 606 -17.45 -22.52 21.97
CA THR A 606 -18.34 -21.42 22.35
C THR A 606 -17.64 -20.06 22.35
N PRO A 607 -16.42 -19.90 22.90
CA PRO A 607 -15.69 -18.64 22.80
C PRO A 607 -15.36 -18.26 21.35
N ALA A 608 -14.91 -19.22 20.55
CA ALA A 608 -14.64 -18.99 19.13
C ALA A 608 -15.90 -18.62 18.36
N ALA A 609 -17.05 -19.25 18.68
CA ALA A 609 -18.33 -18.92 18.06
C ALA A 609 -18.76 -17.49 18.34
N TYR A 610 -18.59 -16.98 19.57
CA TYR A 610 -18.87 -15.56 19.87
C TYR A 610 -18.00 -14.61 19.06
N TRP A 611 -16.71 -14.92 18.87
CA TRP A 611 -15.82 -14.13 18.01
C TRP A 611 -16.29 -14.16 16.54
N HIS A 612 -16.66 -15.34 16.03
CA HIS A 612 -17.18 -15.46 14.66
C HIS A 612 -18.53 -14.73 14.49
N ILE A 613 -19.42 -14.78 15.48
CA ILE A 613 -20.67 -14.01 15.45
C ILE A 613 -20.39 -12.52 15.39
N ALA A 614 -19.46 -12.01 16.21
CA ALA A 614 -19.07 -10.60 16.17
C ALA A 614 -18.49 -10.21 14.82
N THR A 615 -17.66 -11.08 14.23
CA THR A 615 -17.11 -10.86 12.89
C THR A 615 -18.21 -10.87 11.82
N CYS A 616 -19.19 -11.76 11.91
CA CYS A 616 -20.36 -11.75 11.02
C CYS A 616 -21.18 -10.47 11.20
N ASP A 617 -21.47 -10.05 12.45
CA ASP A 617 -22.20 -8.83 12.73
C ASP A 617 -21.48 -7.61 12.12
N ARG A 618 -20.16 -7.52 12.26
CA ARG A 618 -19.35 -6.47 11.64
C ARG A 618 -19.44 -6.47 10.11
N ASN A 619 -19.33 -7.64 9.49
CA ASN A 619 -19.40 -7.76 8.03
C ASN A 619 -20.83 -7.54 7.48
N LEU A 620 -21.85 -7.72 8.30
CA LEU A 620 -23.23 -7.34 8.01
C LEU A 620 -23.52 -5.86 8.28
N GLY A 621 -22.52 -5.08 8.71
CA GLY A 621 -22.65 -3.65 8.99
C GLY A 621 -23.22 -3.33 10.38
N ASP A 622 -23.28 -4.27 11.30
CA ASP A 622 -23.73 -4.03 12.68
C ASP A 622 -22.54 -3.94 13.64
N SER A 623 -21.79 -2.85 13.50
CA SER A 623 -20.58 -2.63 14.30
C SER A 623 -20.88 -2.52 15.81
N ARG A 624 -22.08 -2.04 16.20
CA ARG A 624 -22.47 -1.93 17.60
C ARG A 624 -22.65 -3.30 18.22
N ARG A 625 -23.42 -4.20 17.59
CA ARG A 625 -23.57 -5.57 18.07
C ARG A 625 -22.26 -6.34 18.05
N ALA A 626 -21.42 -6.12 17.05
CA ALA A 626 -20.08 -6.70 17.02
C ALA A 626 -19.27 -6.29 18.25
N GLN A 627 -19.28 -5.01 18.61
CA GLN A 627 -18.57 -4.49 19.79
C GLN A 627 -19.13 -5.09 21.08
N GLU A 628 -20.45 -5.08 21.26
CA GLU A 628 -21.13 -5.66 22.43
C GLU A 628 -20.76 -7.13 22.64
N ARG A 629 -20.65 -7.91 21.55
CA ARG A 629 -20.25 -9.33 21.61
C ARG A 629 -18.79 -9.54 21.92
N LEU A 630 -17.92 -8.69 21.39
CA LEU A 630 -16.49 -8.76 21.72
C LEU A 630 -16.24 -8.37 23.19
N GLU A 631 -16.96 -7.38 23.71
CA GLU A 631 -16.91 -7.00 25.12
C GLU A 631 -17.42 -8.14 26.02
N TYR A 632 -18.52 -8.78 25.64
CA TYR A 632 -19.04 -9.97 26.32
C TYR A 632 -18.03 -11.11 26.35
N LEU A 633 -17.40 -11.40 25.19
CA LEU A 633 -16.40 -12.47 25.09
C LEU A 633 -15.21 -12.22 26.03
N VAL A 634 -14.68 -11.00 26.04
CA VAL A 634 -13.53 -10.64 26.89
C VAL A 634 -13.90 -10.73 28.38
N ALA A 635 -15.15 -10.40 28.74
CA ALA A 635 -15.61 -10.40 30.12
C ALA A 635 -15.94 -11.81 30.66
N HIS A 636 -16.44 -12.72 29.82
CA HIS A 636 -17.01 -13.98 30.26
C HIS A 636 -16.25 -15.24 29.81
N HIS A 637 -15.29 -15.09 28.88
CA HIS A 637 -14.49 -16.19 28.34
C HIS A 637 -12.99 -15.85 28.35
N ALA A 638 -12.53 -15.24 29.44
CA ALA A 638 -11.11 -14.95 29.65
C ALA A 638 -10.24 -16.20 29.80
N ASP A 639 -10.86 -17.32 30.11
CA ASP A 639 -10.29 -18.67 30.23
C ASP A 639 -9.88 -19.27 28.86
N ASP A 640 -10.44 -18.77 27.74
CA ASP A 640 -9.93 -19.07 26.40
C ASP A 640 -9.01 -17.95 25.90
N PRO A 641 -7.68 -18.06 26.12
CA PRO A 641 -6.75 -16.97 25.83
C PRO A 641 -6.68 -16.62 24.35
N LEU A 642 -7.00 -17.57 23.45
CA LEU A 642 -6.95 -17.33 22.01
C LEU A 642 -8.12 -16.44 21.56
N SER A 643 -9.36 -16.78 21.94
CA SER A 643 -10.54 -15.99 21.57
C SER A 643 -10.59 -14.67 22.32
N ALA A 644 -10.22 -14.64 23.61
CA ALA A 644 -10.14 -13.42 24.40
C ALA A 644 -9.08 -12.45 23.84
N SER A 645 -7.91 -12.95 23.43
CA SER A 645 -6.86 -12.14 22.81
C SER A 645 -7.33 -11.54 21.46
N ARG A 646 -7.98 -12.35 20.60
CA ARG A 646 -8.55 -11.87 19.33
C ARG A 646 -9.63 -10.83 19.57
N ALA A 647 -10.53 -11.05 20.51
CA ALA A 647 -11.58 -10.09 20.83
C ALA A 647 -11.01 -8.77 21.40
N SER A 648 -10.01 -8.85 22.29
CA SER A 648 -9.32 -7.67 22.82
C SER A 648 -8.61 -6.88 21.72
N ALA A 649 -8.00 -7.58 20.76
CA ALA A 649 -7.37 -6.96 19.60
C ALA A 649 -8.38 -6.23 18.72
N ASP A 650 -9.51 -6.87 18.41
CA ASP A 650 -10.59 -6.26 17.61
C ASP A 650 -11.23 -5.07 18.34
N LEU A 651 -11.44 -5.15 19.66
CA LEU A 651 -11.90 -4.02 20.47
C LEU A 651 -10.89 -2.85 20.50
N LYS A 652 -9.60 -3.18 20.63
CA LYS A 652 -8.54 -2.15 20.53
C LYS A 652 -8.60 -1.43 19.20
N MET A 653 -8.81 -2.15 18.11
CA MET A 653 -8.98 -1.60 16.77
C MET A 653 -10.20 -0.68 16.69
N LEU A 654 -11.36 -1.12 17.16
CA LEU A 654 -12.58 -0.31 17.18
C LEU A 654 -12.39 0.98 18.00
N ARG A 655 -11.67 0.90 19.14
CA ARG A 655 -11.36 2.05 19.98
C ARG A 655 -10.29 2.99 19.41
N MET A 656 -9.34 2.46 18.62
CA MET A 656 -8.31 3.28 17.95
C MET A 656 -8.83 3.97 16.70
N ARG A 657 -10.01 3.61 16.26
CA ARG A 657 -10.66 4.23 15.11
C ARG A 657 -10.76 5.73 15.34
N ARG A 658 -10.06 6.53 14.50
CA ARG A 658 -9.98 7.99 14.56
C ARG A 658 -9.36 8.62 15.81
N GLU A 659 -8.93 7.85 16.81
CA GLU A 659 -8.35 8.37 18.04
C GLU A 659 -6.96 7.84 18.33
N GLY A 660 -5.95 8.49 17.82
CA GLY A 660 -4.56 8.23 18.20
C GLY A 660 -4.23 8.73 19.62
N LEU A 661 -3.02 8.43 20.07
CA LEU A 661 -2.51 8.85 21.38
C LEU A 661 -2.70 10.34 21.63
N LEU A 662 -2.40 11.18 20.64
CA LEU A 662 -2.52 12.65 20.77
C LEU A 662 -3.96 13.10 20.95
N GLY A 663 -4.91 12.48 20.25
CA GLY A 663 -6.35 12.77 20.45
C GLY A 663 -6.84 12.37 21.83
N ARG A 664 -6.39 11.20 22.34
CA ARG A 664 -6.70 10.72 23.69
C ARG A 664 -6.08 11.62 24.75
N LEU A 665 -4.81 12.02 24.61
CA LEU A 665 -4.14 12.94 25.53
C LEU A 665 -4.81 14.33 25.53
N TRP A 666 -5.19 14.82 24.35
CA TRP A 666 -5.92 16.09 24.24
C TRP A 666 -7.26 16.07 25.00
N ARG A 667 -8.05 15.01 24.87
CA ARG A 667 -9.31 14.87 25.59
C ARG A 667 -9.11 14.69 27.09
N ALA A 668 -8.10 13.92 27.50
CA ALA A 668 -7.74 13.77 28.90
C ALA A 668 -7.29 15.10 29.52
N TRP A 669 -6.56 15.91 28.75
CA TRP A 669 -6.08 17.23 29.19
C TRP A 669 -7.19 18.32 29.16
N ALA A 670 -8.04 18.31 28.11
CA ALA A 670 -9.13 19.28 27.96
C ALA A 670 -10.27 19.10 28.99
N GLY A 671 -10.25 18.00 29.74
CA GLY A 671 -11.16 17.73 30.87
C GLY A 671 -12.65 17.63 30.52
N PRO A 672 -13.51 17.35 31.49
CA PRO A 672 -14.96 17.25 31.30
C PRO A 672 -15.68 18.58 31.04
N ALA A 673 -14.94 19.68 30.90
CA ALA A 673 -15.50 21.03 30.77
C ALA A 673 -16.43 21.26 29.57
N ARG A 674 -16.48 20.33 28.59
CA ARG A 674 -17.38 20.42 27.41
C ARG A 674 -18.66 19.58 27.50
N ARG A 675 -18.90 18.84 28.59
CA ARG A 675 -20.15 18.05 28.72
C ARG A 675 -21.36 18.85 29.19
N HIS A 676 -21.16 20.12 29.52
CA HIS A 676 -22.26 21.05 29.99
C HIS A 676 -22.58 22.16 29.00
N ALA A 677 -22.05 22.09 27.75
CA ALA A 677 -22.29 23.13 26.74
C ALA A 677 -22.80 22.54 25.40
N ALA A 678 -23.49 21.40 25.44
CA ALA A 678 -24.24 20.85 24.30
C ALA A 678 -25.65 20.47 24.73
#